data_341fa356eef1f1ff80dc87771738f8fb
#
_entry.id   341fa356eef1f1ff80dc87771738f8fb
#
_cell.length_a   1.000
_cell.length_b   1.000
_cell.length_c   1.000
_cell.angle_alpha   90.00
_cell.angle_beta   90.00
_cell.angle_gamma   90.00
#
_symmetry.space_group_name_H-M   'P 1'
#
loop_
_entity.id
_entity.type
_entity.pdbx_description
1 polymer ?
#
loop_
_entity_poly.entity_id
_entity_poly.type
_entity_poly.pdbx_seq_one_letter_code
_entity_poly.pdbx_strand_id
1 'polypeptide(L)'
;MKIRLKFEKTNLIRLIVAMIFAAVLYYKVTFPIYVLAGFGACYFLIKSLEIEINNKWLKLALNVVLLGGSSAMTAHMVQYLLLDAELRARIMDNKMFLNVLCCLVVYLVVQVFTKNVGLTCIISHMALMIFAGINYFVYLFRGNEFIFSDLRSISTGLSVAGNYEFVLDDRAVYVVLLSVLYVAFVRKIHVKFEKRLWMAVVCISIAVFCCAYIGTETEGTVTETWEQKGSYRNGYILNYVLSIRDCFIAEPDGYSEEVVTELENQYSGDGESYVNQNIEKKPTIIVVMSESYADLSVVGDFLTNEQVTPYYDSLQDNIMKGHALSSVFGAKTPNSEWEYMTGNSMAFLPSGSVVYQQYISDTPTSIVSNLKNIGYTCVAMHPYYETGWSRNAVYPTMGFDETHFIDDFDQTKLLRKYITDQELYESIVERYESKKTNEDLFIMSISMQNHGGYTEKYPNFNEQIRTLGASYSDANQYLSLLHESDKALEYLISYFQSVDDPVEIVFFGDHQPSLNTNFYKGLNGKGLSGLTEDELENLYTVPFFIWTNYETETEEVPITSLNYLSTMALERAGIALPSYNQFLADMQQTIPAINSRGYYSVSSGCFKHLEEATGEEAEWIDRYQILQYNNMFDKKKQSKVFFPYLQN
;
A
#
# COMPACT_ATOMS: atom_id res chain seq x y z
N MET A 1 -17.16 -28.93 -40.79
CA MET A 1 -15.90 -28.25 -40.52
C MET A 1 -14.85 -28.84 -41.45
N LYS A 2 -14.17 -27.97 -42.20
CA LYS A 2 -13.01 -28.37 -43.02
C LYS A 2 -11.78 -27.66 -42.46
N ILE A 3 -10.73 -28.42 -42.23
CA ILE A 3 -9.44 -27.91 -41.78
C ILE A 3 -8.43 -28.19 -42.87
N ARG A 4 -7.68 -27.20 -43.33
CA ARG A 4 -6.65 -27.32 -44.33
C ARG A 4 -5.37 -26.60 -43.88
N LEU A 5 -4.24 -27.10 -44.32
CA LEU A 5 -2.96 -26.38 -44.17
C LEU A 5 -2.62 -25.71 -45.51
N LYS A 6 -2.43 -24.39 -45.47
CA LYS A 6 -2.07 -23.59 -46.63
C LYS A 6 -0.78 -22.80 -46.32
N PHE A 7 0.28 -23.16 -47.03
CA PHE A 7 1.56 -22.51 -46.86
C PHE A 7 1.68 -21.34 -47.84
N GLU A 8 1.64 -20.12 -47.33
CA GLU A 8 1.79 -18.89 -48.09
C GLU A 8 3.10 -18.13 -47.72
N LYS A 9 3.71 -17.44 -48.68
CA LYS A 9 4.90 -16.64 -48.43
C LYS A 9 4.67 -15.55 -47.35
N THR A 10 3.45 -15.04 -47.25
CA THR A 10 3.03 -14.08 -46.22
C THR A 10 3.10 -14.65 -44.82
N ASN A 11 2.92 -15.97 -44.65
CA ASN A 11 3.04 -16.63 -43.34
C ASN A 11 4.48 -16.70 -42.86
N LEU A 12 5.44 -16.78 -43.82
CA LEU A 12 6.87 -16.75 -43.49
C LEU A 12 7.29 -15.36 -43.02
N ILE A 13 6.80 -14.29 -43.64
CA ILE A 13 7.09 -12.92 -43.21
C ILE A 13 6.53 -12.69 -41.79
N ARG A 14 5.29 -13.13 -41.53
CA ARG A 14 4.67 -13.05 -40.19
C ARG A 14 5.45 -13.84 -39.14
N LEU A 15 5.97 -15.02 -39.50
CA LEU A 15 6.85 -15.81 -38.65
C LEU A 15 8.13 -15.04 -38.31
N ILE A 16 8.79 -14.43 -39.28
CA ILE A 16 10.01 -13.65 -39.06
C ILE A 16 9.74 -12.51 -38.07
N VAL A 17 8.66 -11.76 -38.23
CA VAL A 17 8.28 -10.69 -37.29
C VAL A 17 8.02 -11.24 -35.89
N ALA A 18 7.30 -12.35 -35.76
CA ALA A 18 7.05 -12.98 -34.46
C ALA A 18 8.32 -13.53 -33.81
N MET A 19 9.26 -14.05 -34.60
CA MET A 19 10.56 -14.51 -34.10
C MET A 19 11.48 -13.37 -33.67
N ILE A 20 11.46 -12.24 -34.38
CA ILE A 20 12.19 -11.03 -33.95
C ILE A 20 11.65 -10.55 -32.60
N PHE A 21 10.33 -10.48 -32.45
CA PHE A 21 9.70 -10.12 -31.16
C PHE A 21 10.11 -11.09 -30.03
N ALA A 22 10.03 -12.38 -30.27
CA ALA A 22 10.42 -13.38 -29.27
C ALA A 22 11.93 -13.34 -28.96
N ALA A 23 12.78 -13.02 -29.95
CA ALA A 23 14.22 -12.84 -29.75
C ALA A 23 14.54 -11.60 -28.88
N VAL A 24 13.78 -10.52 -29.02
CA VAL A 24 13.91 -9.34 -28.15
C VAL A 24 13.56 -9.70 -26.70
N LEU A 25 12.51 -10.49 -26.47
CA LEU A 25 12.17 -10.99 -25.14
C LEU A 25 13.28 -11.90 -24.59
N TYR A 26 13.83 -12.77 -25.43
CA TYR A 26 14.95 -13.65 -25.04
C TYR A 26 16.21 -12.88 -24.64
N TYR A 27 16.47 -11.76 -25.29
CA TYR A 27 17.60 -10.86 -24.93
C TYR A 27 17.39 -10.19 -23.57
N LYS A 28 16.14 -9.85 -23.23
CA LYS A 28 15.79 -9.22 -21.95
C LYS A 28 15.70 -10.19 -20.79
N VAL A 29 15.22 -11.42 -21.04
CA VAL A 29 15.02 -12.47 -20.03
C VAL A 29 15.55 -13.79 -20.58
N THR A 30 16.51 -14.39 -19.91
CA THR A 30 17.10 -15.67 -20.32
C THR A 30 16.14 -16.82 -20.00
N PHE A 31 15.57 -17.47 -21.00
CA PHE A 31 14.73 -18.64 -20.88
C PHE A 31 15.19 -19.75 -21.83
N PRO A 32 14.75 -21.02 -21.67
CA PRO A 32 15.26 -22.10 -22.49
C PRO A 32 15.02 -21.90 -24.00
N ILE A 33 16.05 -22.05 -24.83
CA ILE A 33 15.99 -21.79 -26.28
C ILE A 33 14.96 -22.67 -27.02
N TYR A 34 14.63 -23.84 -26.48
CA TYR A 34 13.61 -24.70 -27.07
C TYR A 34 12.21 -24.08 -27.01
N VAL A 35 11.94 -23.15 -26.04
CA VAL A 35 10.68 -22.39 -25.97
C VAL A 35 10.56 -21.49 -27.19
N LEU A 36 11.64 -20.84 -27.59
CA LEU A 36 11.68 -19.98 -28.78
C LEU A 36 11.39 -20.78 -30.07
N ALA A 37 12.03 -21.98 -30.20
CA ALA A 37 11.79 -22.87 -31.32
C ALA A 37 10.35 -23.40 -31.35
N GLY A 38 9.82 -23.81 -30.18
CA GLY A 38 8.44 -24.29 -30.02
C GLY A 38 7.42 -23.20 -30.38
N PHE A 39 7.64 -21.97 -29.88
CA PHE A 39 6.82 -20.80 -30.23
C PHE A 39 6.78 -20.57 -31.74
N GLY A 40 7.93 -20.54 -32.41
CA GLY A 40 8.01 -20.35 -33.85
C GLY A 40 7.28 -21.41 -34.64
N ALA A 41 7.47 -22.69 -34.28
CA ALA A 41 6.78 -23.81 -34.90
C ALA A 41 5.25 -23.73 -34.73
N CYS A 42 4.77 -23.50 -33.51
CA CYS A 42 3.34 -23.34 -33.20
C CYS A 42 2.74 -22.14 -33.96
N TYR A 43 3.43 -20.99 -33.95
CA TYR A 43 2.96 -19.79 -34.64
C TYR A 43 2.84 -20.02 -36.16
N PHE A 44 3.84 -20.66 -36.78
CA PHE A 44 3.81 -20.99 -38.20
C PHE A 44 2.67 -21.95 -38.56
N LEU A 45 2.48 -23.03 -37.77
CA LEU A 45 1.38 -23.96 -37.94
C LEU A 45 0.02 -23.26 -37.84
N ILE A 46 -0.18 -22.43 -36.79
CA ILE A 46 -1.42 -21.69 -36.59
C ILE A 46 -1.70 -20.75 -37.78
N LYS A 47 -0.68 -20.03 -38.28
CA LYS A 47 -0.86 -19.14 -39.42
C LYS A 47 -1.18 -19.87 -40.72
N SER A 48 -0.71 -21.12 -40.87
CA SER A 48 -0.97 -21.97 -42.00
C SER A 48 -2.33 -22.67 -41.96
N LEU A 49 -3.03 -22.63 -40.80
CA LEU A 49 -4.38 -23.21 -40.67
C LEU A 49 -5.44 -22.37 -41.39
N GLU A 50 -6.29 -23.06 -42.17
CA GLU A 50 -7.58 -22.53 -42.67
C GLU A 50 -8.70 -23.37 -42.07
N ILE A 51 -9.65 -22.68 -41.40
CA ILE A 51 -10.80 -23.33 -40.75
C ILE A 51 -12.09 -22.80 -41.36
N GLU A 52 -12.82 -23.66 -42.04
CA GLU A 52 -14.14 -23.39 -42.60
C GLU A 52 -15.24 -24.09 -41.82
N ILE A 53 -16.23 -23.36 -41.33
CA ILE A 53 -17.33 -23.87 -40.54
C ILE A 53 -18.65 -23.48 -41.19
N ASN A 54 -19.34 -24.41 -41.80
CA ASN A 54 -20.60 -24.16 -42.53
C ASN A 54 -21.86 -24.56 -41.76
N ASN A 55 -21.73 -25.52 -40.80
CA ASN A 55 -22.85 -26.02 -40.04
C ASN A 55 -23.26 -25.05 -38.92
N LYS A 56 -24.53 -24.66 -38.87
CA LYS A 56 -25.09 -23.68 -37.91
C LYS A 56 -24.98 -24.14 -36.43
N TRP A 57 -25.27 -25.41 -36.17
CA TRP A 57 -25.20 -25.99 -34.83
C TRP A 57 -23.77 -26.08 -34.35
N LEU A 58 -22.87 -26.43 -35.26
CA LEU A 58 -21.43 -26.45 -34.95
C LEU A 58 -20.89 -25.05 -34.66
N LYS A 59 -21.37 -24.01 -35.37
CA LYS A 59 -21.03 -22.63 -35.07
C LYS A 59 -21.49 -22.25 -33.66
N LEU A 60 -22.72 -22.61 -33.27
CA LEU A 60 -23.24 -22.34 -31.93
C LEU A 60 -22.45 -23.05 -30.83
N ALA A 61 -22.23 -24.36 -31.01
CA ALA A 61 -21.44 -25.15 -30.05
C ALA A 61 -20.01 -24.59 -29.91
N LEU A 62 -19.36 -24.24 -31.02
CA LEU A 62 -18.02 -23.66 -31.02
C LEU A 62 -17.98 -22.29 -30.32
N ASN A 63 -19.02 -21.49 -30.40
CA ASN A 63 -19.12 -20.23 -29.65
C ASN A 63 -19.12 -20.47 -28.15
N VAL A 64 -19.93 -21.40 -27.66
CA VAL A 64 -19.98 -21.75 -26.24
C VAL A 64 -18.61 -22.27 -25.76
N VAL A 65 -18.01 -23.18 -26.53
CA VAL A 65 -16.69 -23.74 -26.21
C VAL A 65 -15.58 -22.69 -26.25
N LEU A 66 -15.64 -21.76 -27.21
CA LEU A 66 -14.63 -20.68 -27.29
C LEU A 66 -14.79 -19.68 -26.16
N LEU A 67 -16.01 -19.23 -25.83
CA LEU A 67 -16.21 -18.29 -24.73
C LEU A 67 -15.82 -18.92 -23.39
N GLY A 68 -16.33 -20.14 -23.10
CA GLY A 68 -16.01 -20.84 -21.85
C GLY A 68 -14.55 -21.27 -21.76
N GLY A 69 -14.01 -21.87 -22.82
CA GLY A 69 -12.62 -22.32 -22.85
C GLY A 69 -11.60 -21.17 -22.82
N SER A 70 -11.92 -20.06 -23.50
CA SER A 70 -11.07 -18.87 -23.47
C SER A 70 -11.10 -18.17 -22.11
N SER A 71 -12.24 -18.10 -21.45
CA SER A 71 -12.34 -17.54 -20.08
C SER A 71 -11.55 -18.40 -19.09
N ALA A 72 -11.68 -19.73 -19.16
CA ALA A 72 -10.92 -20.64 -18.32
C ALA A 72 -9.41 -20.51 -18.56
N MET A 73 -8.97 -20.54 -19.82
CA MET A 73 -7.56 -20.36 -20.17
C MET A 73 -7.02 -19.02 -19.66
N THR A 74 -7.76 -17.92 -19.85
CA THR A 74 -7.34 -16.59 -19.39
C THR A 74 -7.23 -16.54 -17.87
N ALA A 75 -8.20 -17.09 -17.14
CA ALA A 75 -8.14 -17.16 -15.69
C ALA A 75 -6.87 -17.89 -15.20
N HIS A 76 -6.56 -19.05 -15.80
CA HIS A 76 -5.33 -19.78 -15.46
C HIS A 76 -4.05 -19.02 -15.83
N MET A 77 -4.03 -18.32 -16.96
CA MET A 77 -2.87 -17.50 -17.37
C MET A 77 -2.64 -16.33 -16.42
N VAL A 78 -3.71 -15.70 -15.92
CA VAL A 78 -3.62 -14.64 -14.91
C VAL A 78 -2.98 -15.18 -13.63
N GLN A 79 -3.48 -16.32 -13.12
CA GLN A 79 -2.90 -16.92 -11.90
C GLN A 79 -1.45 -17.36 -12.12
N TYR A 80 -1.12 -17.87 -13.31
CA TYR A 80 0.24 -18.26 -13.65
C TYR A 80 1.20 -17.08 -13.68
N LEU A 81 0.77 -15.92 -14.18
CA LEU A 81 1.57 -14.69 -14.19
C LEU A 81 1.87 -14.20 -12.77
N LEU A 82 0.85 -14.20 -11.90
CA LEU A 82 0.90 -13.49 -10.62
C LEU A 82 1.40 -14.33 -9.46
N LEU A 83 1.11 -15.65 -9.45
CA LEU A 83 1.41 -16.54 -8.35
C LEU A 83 2.44 -17.61 -8.77
N ASP A 84 3.34 -17.95 -7.87
CA ASP A 84 4.22 -19.11 -8.06
C ASP A 84 3.45 -20.43 -7.96
N ALA A 85 4.14 -21.56 -8.17
CA ALA A 85 3.49 -22.86 -8.23
C ALA A 85 2.89 -23.28 -6.88
N GLU A 86 3.52 -22.93 -5.78
CA GLU A 86 3.07 -23.25 -4.43
C GLU A 86 1.80 -22.49 -4.07
N LEU A 87 1.79 -21.17 -4.26
CA LEU A 87 0.63 -20.33 -4.00
C LEU A 87 -0.56 -20.69 -4.93
N ARG A 88 -0.30 -20.98 -6.21
CA ARG A 88 -1.37 -21.45 -7.11
C ARG A 88 -2.04 -22.75 -6.65
N ALA A 89 -1.26 -23.65 -6.04
CA ALA A 89 -1.80 -24.91 -5.52
C ALA A 89 -2.70 -24.72 -4.30
N ARG A 90 -2.66 -23.58 -3.64
CA ARG A 90 -3.51 -23.23 -2.48
C ARG A 90 -4.89 -22.70 -2.89
N ILE A 91 -5.08 -22.30 -4.15
CA ILE A 91 -6.39 -21.86 -4.64
C ILE A 91 -7.34 -23.07 -4.66
N MET A 92 -8.42 -23.01 -3.91
CA MET A 92 -9.43 -24.07 -3.90
C MET A 92 -10.15 -24.16 -5.27
N ASP A 93 -10.52 -25.36 -5.68
CA ASP A 93 -11.15 -25.60 -6.99
C ASP A 93 -12.42 -24.77 -7.22
N ASN A 94 -13.27 -24.62 -6.20
CA ASN A 94 -14.46 -23.77 -6.28
C ASN A 94 -14.10 -22.29 -6.49
N LYS A 95 -13.06 -21.77 -5.84
CA LYS A 95 -12.60 -20.40 -6.03
C LYS A 95 -11.98 -20.20 -7.42
N MET A 96 -11.24 -21.19 -7.93
CA MET A 96 -10.73 -21.16 -9.31
C MET A 96 -11.89 -21.15 -10.33
N PHE A 97 -12.95 -21.91 -10.08
CA PHE A 97 -14.16 -21.86 -10.91
C PHE A 97 -14.81 -20.47 -10.89
N LEU A 98 -14.91 -19.83 -9.73
CA LEU A 98 -15.43 -18.44 -9.63
C LEU A 98 -14.56 -17.45 -10.42
N ASN A 99 -13.23 -17.60 -10.41
CA ASN A 99 -12.35 -16.78 -11.27
C ASN A 99 -12.65 -16.97 -12.76
N VAL A 100 -12.93 -18.20 -13.17
CA VAL A 100 -13.36 -18.49 -14.56
C VAL A 100 -14.69 -17.81 -14.87
N LEU A 101 -15.65 -17.81 -13.94
CA LEU A 101 -16.93 -17.11 -14.11
C LEU A 101 -16.75 -15.58 -14.19
N CYS A 102 -15.90 -14.99 -13.37
CA CYS A 102 -15.55 -13.57 -13.45
C CYS A 102 -14.99 -13.23 -14.84
N CYS A 103 -14.05 -14.03 -15.36
CA CYS A 103 -13.56 -13.88 -16.73
C CYS A 103 -14.70 -14.03 -17.74
N LEU A 104 -15.57 -15.04 -17.59
CA LEU A 104 -16.68 -15.28 -18.50
C LEU A 104 -17.64 -14.09 -18.56
N VAL A 105 -17.93 -13.44 -17.44
CA VAL A 105 -18.74 -12.21 -17.42
C VAL A 105 -18.12 -11.15 -18.33
N VAL A 106 -16.81 -10.90 -18.26
CA VAL A 106 -16.12 -9.97 -19.15
C VAL A 106 -16.29 -10.36 -20.62
N TYR A 107 -16.10 -11.65 -20.94
CA TYR A 107 -16.30 -12.16 -22.30
C TYR A 107 -17.72 -11.98 -22.79
N LEU A 108 -18.72 -12.23 -21.94
CA LEU A 108 -20.14 -12.06 -22.30
C LEU A 108 -20.50 -10.60 -22.50
N VAL A 109 -20.01 -9.69 -21.65
CA VAL A 109 -20.22 -8.25 -21.81
C VAL A 109 -19.61 -7.75 -23.12
N VAL A 110 -18.36 -8.11 -23.43
CA VAL A 110 -17.73 -7.73 -24.70
C VAL A 110 -18.47 -8.34 -25.90
N GLN A 111 -19.03 -9.55 -25.76
CA GLN A 111 -19.81 -10.21 -26.82
C GLN A 111 -21.09 -9.43 -27.18
N VAL A 112 -21.69 -8.69 -26.24
CA VAL A 112 -22.86 -7.84 -26.52
C VAL A 112 -22.52 -6.75 -27.56
N PHE A 113 -21.30 -6.23 -27.52
CA PHE A 113 -20.85 -5.15 -28.41
C PHE A 113 -20.25 -5.65 -29.71
N THR A 114 -19.74 -6.91 -29.75
CA THR A 114 -19.11 -7.48 -30.94
C THR A 114 -20.09 -8.43 -31.65
N LYS A 115 -19.89 -8.62 -32.98
CA LYS A 115 -20.65 -9.59 -33.80
C LYS A 115 -19.82 -10.84 -34.08
N ASN A 116 -18.58 -10.89 -33.63
CA ASN A 116 -17.62 -11.94 -33.94
C ASN A 116 -16.99 -12.48 -32.68
N VAL A 117 -17.24 -13.76 -32.37
CA VAL A 117 -16.68 -14.41 -31.17
C VAL A 117 -15.16 -14.38 -31.13
N GLY A 118 -14.48 -14.53 -32.29
CA GLY A 118 -13.04 -14.40 -32.35
C GLY A 118 -12.55 -13.02 -31.89
N LEU A 119 -13.25 -11.96 -32.31
CA LEU A 119 -12.91 -10.60 -31.87
C LEU A 119 -13.20 -10.41 -30.37
N THR A 120 -14.34 -10.93 -29.88
CA THR A 120 -14.65 -10.95 -28.43
C THR A 120 -13.53 -11.61 -27.63
N CYS A 121 -13.12 -12.80 -28.05
CA CYS A 121 -12.06 -13.55 -27.35
C CYS A 121 -10.74 -12.77 -27.33
N ILE A 122 -10.38 -12.10 -28.41
CA ILE A 122 -9.16 -11.29 -28.47
C ILE A 122 -9.25 -10.09 -27.52
N ILE A 123 -10.34 -9.30 -27.60
CA ILE A 123 -10.51 -8.09 -26.81
C ILE A 123 -10.53 -8.46 -25.31
N SER A 124 -11.36 -9.43 -24.92
CA SER A 124 -11.51 -9.84 -23.52
C SER A 124 -10.20 -10.39 -22.94
N HIS A 125 -9.52 -11.27 -23.70
CA HIS A 125 -8.23 -11.82 -23.28
C HIS A 125 -7.18 -10.72 -23.09
N MET A 126 -7.02 -9.82 -24.06
CA MET A 126 -6.04 -8.74 -23.98
C MET A 126 -6.35 -7.77 -22.84
N ALA A 127 -7.61 -7.43 -22.62
CA ALA A 127 -8.02 -6.57 -21.51
C ALA A 127 -7.66 -7.20 -20.15
N LEU A 128 -7.99 -8.48 -19.95
CA LEU A 128 -7.67 -9.19 -18.71
C LEU A 128 -6.17 -9.43 -18.52
N MET A 129 -5.42 -9.66 -19.60
CA MET A 129 -3.96 -9.81 -19.51
C MET A 129 -3.24 -8.48 -19.25
N ILE A 130 -3.72 -7.36 -19.81
CA ILE A 130 -3.22 -6.01 -19.48
C ILE A 130 -3.50 -5.72 -18.01
N PHE A 131 -4.71 -6.02 -17.54
CA PHE A 131 -5.09 -5.87 -16.14
C PHE A 131 -4.19 -6.68 -15.19
N ALA A 132 -3.93 -7.95 -15.52
CA ALA A 132 -3.00 -8.79 -14.78
C ALA A 132 -1.55 -8.25 -14.84
N GLY A 133 -1.13 -7.70 -15.97
CA GLY A 133 0.18 -7.05 -16.13
C GLY A 133 0.32 -5.79 -15.26
N ILE A 134 -0.73 -5.00 -15.12
CA ILE A 134 -0.75 -3.87 -14.17
C ILE A 134 -0.50 -4.39 -12.75
N ASN A 135 -1.25 -5.39 -12.31
CA ASN A 135 -1.05 -5.97 -10.98
C ASN A 135 0.37 -6.56 -10.80
N TYR A 136 0.90 -7.24 -11.81
CA TYR A 136 2.25 -7.79 -11.78
C TYR A 136 3.29 -6.71 -11.45
N PHE A 137 3.27 -5.56 -12.13
CA PHE A 137 4.19 -4.47 -11.85
C PHE A 137 3.89 -3.74 -10.56
N VAL A 138 2.62 -3.48 -10.25
CA VAL A 138 2.22 -2.86 -8.98
C VAL A 138 2.71 -3.70 -7.80
N TYR A 139 2.56 -5.01 -7.85
CA TYR A 139 3.06 -5.90 -6.82
C TYR A 139 4.60 -5.85 -6.70
N LEU A 140 5.32 -5.81 -7.83
CA LEU A 140 6.79 -5.67 -7.80
C LEU A 140 7.25 -4.35 -7.16
N PHE A 141 6.47 -3.29 -7.31
CA PHE A 141 6.86 -1.95 -6.85
C PHE A 141 6.53 -1.71 -5.37
N ARG A 142 5.42 -2.21 -4.88
CA ARG A 142 4.94 -1.90 -3.52
C ARG A 142 4.67 -3.11 -2.63
N GLY A 143 4.91 -4.33 -3.11
CA GLY A 143 4.69 -5.54 -2.33
C GLY A 143 3.22 -5.96 -2.13
N ASN A 144 2.25 -5.14 -2.55
CA ASN A 144 0.81 -5.40 -2.42
C ASN A 144 0.13 -5.46 -3.77
N GLU A 145 -0.97 -6.23 -3.85
CA GLU A 145 -1.74 -6.39 -5.08
C GLU A 145 -2.52 -5.13 -5.45
N PHE A 146 -2.78 -4.97 -6.76
CA PHE A 146 -3.65 -3.93 -7.28
C PHE A 146 -5.12 -4.31 -7.03
N ILE A 147 -5.85 -3.48 -6.29
CA ILE A 147 -7.24 -3.68 -5.90
C ILE A 147 -8.13 -2.54 -6.41
N PHE A 148 -9.45 -2.65 -6.22
CA PHE A 148 -10.40 -1.68 -6.81
C PHE A 148 -10.21 -0.25 -6.29
N SER A 149 -9.89 -0.07 -5.01
CA SER A 149 -9.62 1.25 -4.44
C SER A 149 -8.44 1.98 -5.09
N ASP A 150 -7.46 1.24 -5.63
CA ASP A 150 -6.29 1.82 -6.31
C ASP A 150 -6.64 2.57 -7.60
N LEU A 151 -7.83 2.37 -8.16
CA LEU A 151 -8.30 3.14 -9.32
C LEU A 151 -8.33 4.65 -9.05
N ARG A 152 -8.53 5.06 -7.79
CA ARG A 152 -8.50 6.46 -7.38
C ARG A 152 -7.07 7.03 -7.33
N SER A 153 -6.09 6.16 -7.13
CA SER A 153 -4.65 6.50 -7.00
C SER A 153 -3.84 6.36 -8.30
N ILE A 154 -4.48 6.12 -9.45
CA ILE A 154 -3.79 5.89 -10.72
C ILE A 154 -2.89 7.07 -11.11
N SER A 155 -3.32 8.31 -10.92
CA SER A 155 -2.54 9.50 -11.25
C SER A 155 -1.25 9.57 -10.45
N THR A 156 -1.31 9.29 -9.16
CA THR A 156 -0.13 9.23 -8.28
C THR A 156 0.80 8.07 -8.68
N GLY A 157 0.23 6.88 -8.91
CA GLY A 157 1.01 5.73 -9.39
C GLY A 157 1.76 6.01 -10.70
N LEU A 158 1.13 6.71 -11.65
CA LEU A 158 1.75 7.09 -12.92
C LEU A 158 2.86 8.15 -12.74
N SER A 159 2.73 9.08 -11.80
CA SER A 159 3.76 10.10 -11.55
C SER A 159 5.06 9.51 -10.99
N VAL A 160 4.98 8.42 -10.23
CA VAL A 160 6.15 7.73 -9.66
C VAL A 160 6.62 6.53 -10.49
N ALA A 161 5.84 6.08 -11.47
CA ALA A 161 6.17 4.89 -12.28
C ALA A 161 7.52 4.98 -13.00
N GLY A 162 7.95 6.20 -13.39
CA GLY A 162 9.27 6.43 -13.97
C GLY A 162 10.45 6.17 -13.02
N ASN A 163 10.20 6.00 -11.75
CA ASN A 163 11.21 5.74 -10.73
C ASN A 163 11.54 4.25 -10.58
N TYR A 164 10.79 3.36 -11.24
CA TYR A 164 10.92 1.92 -11.11
C TYR A 164 11.37 1.27 -12.42
N GLU A 165 12.16 0.21 -12.30
CA GLU A 165 12.54 -0.63 -13.42
C GLU A 165 11.45 -1.67 -13.72
N PHE A 166 10.97 -1.69 -14.97
CA PHE A 166 9.99 -2.68 -15.42
C PHE A 166 10.71 -3.98 -15.82
N VAL A 167 10.99 -4.83 -14.84
CA VAL A 167 11.65 -6.12 -15.03
C VAL A 167 10.60 -7.20 -15.33
N LEU A 168 10.84 -7.97 -16.39
CA LEU A 168 10.05 -9.16 -16.71
C LEU A 168 10.77 -10.41 -16.21
N ASP A 169 10.02 -11.33 -15.61
CA ASP A 169 10.50 -12.69 -15.31
C ASP A 169 10.14 -13.68 -16.45
N ASP A 170 10.60 -14.92 -16.33
CA ASP A 170 10.32 -15.96 -17.32
C ASP A 170 8.83 -16.29 -17.43
N ARG A 171 8.06 -16.20 -16.33
CA ARG A 171 6.60 -16.39 -16.32
C ARG A 171 5.89 -15.35 -17.16
N ALA A 172 6.27 -14.07 -17.01
CA ALA A 172 5.71 -12.99 -17.81
C ALA A 172 5.99 -13.19 -19.30
N VAL A 173 7.20 -13.62 -19.65
CA VAL A 173 7.56 -13.94 -21.04
C VAL A 173 6.72 -15.09 -21.59
N TYR A 174 6.56 -16.19 -20.84
CA TYR A 174 5.73 -17.32 -21.28
C TYR A 174 4.27 -16.92 -21.52
N VAL A 175 3.70 -16.13 -20.63
CA VAL A 175 2.33 -15.63 -20.75
C VAL A 175 2.17 -14.73 -21.98
N VAL A 176 3.14 -13.86 -22.26
CA VAL A 176 3.15 -13.01 -23.48
C VAL A 176 3.21 -13.87 -24.76
N LEU A 177 4.13 -14.84 -24.81
CA LEU A 177 4.25 -15.72 -25.97
C LEU A 177 2.98 -16.57 -26.19
N LEU A 178 2.39 -17.12 -25.13
CA LEU A 178 1.14 -17.86 -25.20
C LEU A 178 -0.03 -16.96 -25.64
N SER A 179 -0.10 -15.72 -25.17
CA SER A 179 -1.11 -14.75 -25.60
C SER A 179 -1.01 -14.46 -27.10
N VAL A 180 0.20 -14.32 -27.63
CA VAL A 180 0.44 -14.14 -29.08
C VAL A 180 -0.05 -15.35 -29.89
N LEU A 181 0.24 -16.58 -29.41
CA LEU A 181 -0.24 -17.83 -30.07
C LEU A 181 -1.78 -17.91 -30.00
N TYR A 182 -2.36 -17.61 -28.86
CA TYR A 182 -3.81 -17.60 -28.66
C TYR A 182 -4.51 -16.61 -29.61
N VAL A 183 -4.06 -15.36 -29.65
CA VAL A 183 -4.59 -14.34 -30.56
C VAL A 183 -4.43 -14.78 -32.03
N ALA A 184 -3.30 -15.37 -32.37
CA ALA A 184 -3.08 -15.90 -33.72
C ALA A 184 -4.06 -17.02 -34.09
N PHE A 185 -4.36 -17.91 -33.14
CA PHE A 185 -5.32 -19.02 -33.31
C PHE A 185 -6.76 -18.54 -33.43
N VAL A 186 -7.21 -17.71 -32.49
CA VAL A 186 -8.60 -17.23 -32.45
C VAL A 186 -8.95 -16.39 -33.69
N ARG A 187 -7.96 -15.67 -34.24
CA ARG A 187 -8.12 -14.95 -35.52
C ARG A 187 -8.46 -15.84 -36.71
N LYS A 188 -8.22 -17.16 -36.64
CA LYS A 188 -8.61 -18.12 -37.68
C LYS A 188 -10.08 -18.54 -37.61
N ILE A 189 -10.75 -18.22 -36.52
CA ILE A 189 -12.12 -18.63 -36.26
C ILE A 189 -13.06 -17.46 -36.56
N HIS A 190 -13.76 -17.56 -37.71
CA HIS A 190 -14.70 -16.55 -38.14
C HIS A 190 -16.13 -17.03 -37.96
N VAL A 191 -16.70 -16.78 -36.78
CA VAL A 191 -18.09 -17.07 -36.49
C VAL A 191 -18.82 -15.77 -36.16
N LYS A 192 -19.78 -15.42 -37.01
CA LYS A 192 -20.60 -14.22 -36.85
C LYS A 192 -22.04 -14.59 -36.46
N PHE A 193 -22.67 -13.77 -35.63
CA PHE A 193 -24.06 -13.90 -35.23
C PHE A 193 -24.96 -13.02 -36.11
N GLU A 194 -26.02 -13.62 -36.64
CA GLU A 194 -27.04 -12.88 -37.44
C GLU A 194 -28.06 -12.15 -36.56
N LYS A 195 -28.47 -12.77 -35.42
CA LYS A 195 -29.49 -12.23 -34.51
C LYS A 195 -28.87 -11.56 -33.29
N ARG A 196 -28.41 -10.32 -33.45
CA ARG A 196 -27.69 -9.55 -32.43
C ARG A 196 -28.48 -9.36 -31.13
N LEU A 197 -29.77 -9.01 -31.22
CA LEU A 197 -30.59 -8.71 -30.03
C LEU A 197 -30.76 -9.96 -29.14
N TRP A 198 -31.11 -11.11 -29.74
CA TRP A 198 -31.23 -12.36 -28.97
C TRP A 198 -29.92 -12.80 -28.34
N MET A 199 -28.83 -12.66 -29.05
CA MET A 199 -27.50 -12.95 -28.50
C MET A 199 -27.17 -12.03 -27.31
N ALA A 200 -27.45 -10.72 -27.44
CA ALA A 200 -27.21 -9.78 -26.34
C ALA A 200 -28.06 -10.13 -25.10
N VAL A 201 -29.35 -10.44 -25.29
CA VAL A 201 -30.25 -10.85 -24.20
C VAL A 201 -29.69 -12.12 -23.51
N VAL A 202 -29.29 -13.14 -24.26
CA VAL A 202 -28.73 -14.38 -23.70
C VAL A 202 -27.43 -14.10 -22.95
N CYS A 203 -26.51 -13.34 -23.54
CA CYS A 203 -25.23 -12.99 -22.88
C CYS A 203 -25.45 -12.20 -21.59
N ILE A 204 -26.34 -11.22 -21.61
CA ILE A 204 -26.66 -10.44 -20.40
C ILE A 204 -27.32 -11.32 -19.35
N SER A 205 -28.28 -12.19 -19.72
CA SER A 205 -28.93 -13.11 -18.77
C SER A 205 -27.95 -14.06 -18.11
N ILE A 206 -27.01 -14.63 -18.89
CA ILE A 206 -25.96 -15.51 -18.34
C ILE A 206 -24.98 -14.70 -17.46
N ALA A 207 -24.60 -13.50 -17.87
CA ALA A 207 -23.72 -12.64 -17.09
C ALA A 207 -24.35 -12.27 -15.73
N VAL A 208 -25.63 -11.86 -15.72
CA VAL A 208 -26.38 -11.57 -14.48
C VAL A 208 -26.46 -12.82 -13.59
N PHE A 209 -26.75 -13.98 -14.16
CA PHE A 209 -26.76 -15.25 -13.42
C PHE A 209 -25.38 -15.56 -12.82
N CYS A 210 -24.30 -15.41 -13.58
CA CYS A 210 -22.95 -15.59 -13.08
C CYS A 210 -22.62 -14.60 -11.93
N CYS A 211 -22.98 -13.32 -12.06
CA CYS A 211 -22.76 -12.34 -11.00
C CYS A 211 -23.56 -12.68 -9.73
N ALA A 212 -24.84 -13.09 -9.86
CA ALA A 212 -25.65 -13.51 -8.72
C ALA A 212 -25.05 -14.75 -8.05
N TYR A 213 -24.64 -15.75 -8.82
CA TYR A 213 -24.00 -16.96 -8.31
C TYR A 213 -22.67 -16.65 -7.61
N ILE A 214 -21.80 -15.79 -8.19
CA ILE A 214 -20.58 -15.34 -7.55
C ILE A 214 -20.92 -14.65 -6.21
N GLY A 215 -21.93 -13.78 -6.19
CA GLY A 215 -22.36 -13.10 -4.96
C GLY A 215 -22.74 -14.08 -3.85
N THR A 216 -23.58 -15.08 -4.15
CA THR A 216 -24.00 -16.08 -3.16
C THR A 216 -22.87 -16.98 -2.67
N GLU A 217 -21.99 -17.44 -3.57
CA GLU A 217 -20.86 -18.31 -3.21
C GLU A 217 -19.70 -17.57 -2.50
N THR A 218 -19.74 -16.25 -2.48
CA THR A 218 -18.74 -15.41 -1.83
C THR A 218 -19.30 -14.66 -0.61
N GLU A 219 -20.53 -14.92 -0.21
CA GLU A 219 -21.08 -14.40 1.04
C GLU A 219 -20.21 -14.88 2.21
N GLY A 220 -19.75 -13.95 3.06
CA GLY A 220 -18.81 -14.24 4.15
C GLY A 220 -17.36 -14.57 3.72
N THR A 221 -17.06 -14.57 2.41
CA THR A 221 -15.66 -14.69 1.98
C THR A 221 -14.94 -13.37 2.21
N VAL A 222 -13.88 -13.41 3.01
CA VAL A 222 -13.03 -12.25 3.30
C VAL A 222 -11.99 -12.10 2.18
N THR A 223 -11.70 -10.86 1.80
CA THR A 223 -10.47 -10.54 1.10
C THR A 223 -9.35 -10.72 2.12
N GLU A 224 -8.43 -11.61 1.87
CA GLU A 224 -7.29 -11.89 2.74
C GLU A 224 -6.34 -10.68 2.73
N THR A 225 -6.68 -9.68 3.53
CA THR A 225 -6.10 -8.33 3.47
C THR A 225 -4.79 -8.22 4.24
N TRP A 226 -4.59 -9.08 5.22
CA TRP A 226 -3.39 -9.17 6.03
C TRP A 226 -2.24 -9.90 5.34
N GLU A 227 -2.47 -10.54 4.20
CA GLU A 227 -1.41 -11.19 3.45
C GLU A 227 -0.97 -10.33 2.27
N GLN A 228 0.32 -10.23 2.02
CA GLN A 228 0.87 -9.46 0.89
C GLN A 228 0.30 -9.88 -0.47
N LYS A 229 -0.07 -11.16 -0.61
CA LYS A 229 -0.79 -11.71 -1.75
C LYS A 229 -2.07 -12.42 -1.31
N GLY A 230 -3.03 -11.67 -0.78
CA GLY A 230 -4.32 -12.23 -0.36
C GLY A 230 -5.08 -12.97 -1.45
N SER A 231 -4.72 -12.74 -2.72
CA SER A 231 -5.31 -13.47 -3.85
C SER A 231 -4.93 -14.94 -3.94
N TYR A 232 -3.94 -15.44 -3.22
CA TYR A 232 -3.51 -16.84 -3.37
C TYR A 232 -4.58 -17.86 -2.93
N ARG A 233 -5.51 -17.48 -2.03
CA ARG A 233 -6.64 -18.34 -1.64
C ARG A 233 -7.85 -18.17 -2.56
N ASN A 234 -8.16 -16.93 -2.91
CA ASN A 234 -9.33 -16.59 -3.71
C ASN A 234 -9.06 -16.63 -5.23
N GLY A 235 -7.80 -16.49 -5.63
CA GLY A 235 -7.41 -16.16 -7.00
C GLY A 235 -7.59 -14.67 -7.30
N TYR A 236 -6.67 -14.08 -8.05
CA TYR A 236 -6.56 -12.62 -8.20
C TYR A 236 -7.82 -11.93 -8.73
N ILE A 237 -8.44 -12.48 -9.81
CA ILE A 237 -9.59 -11.81 -10.42
C ILE A 237 -10.78 -11.79 -9.47
N LEU A 238 -11.02 -12.89 -8.75
CA LEU A 238 -12.07 -12.96 -7.74
C LEU A 238 -11.77 -12.01 -6.57
N ASN A 239 -10.53 -12.01 -6.08
CA ASN A 239 -10.11 -11.12 -5.00
C ASN A 239 -10.29 -9.64 -5.37
N TYR A 240 -9.94 -9.26 -6.60
CA TYR A 240 -10.22 -7.91 -7.12
C TYR A 240 -11.72 -7.58 -7.15
N VAL A 241 -12.58 -8.52 -7.57
CA VAL A 241 -14.04 -8.31 -7.56
C VAL A 241 -14.55 -8.18 -6.13
N LEU A 242 -14.03 -8.95 -5.18
CA LEU A 242 -14.38 -8.84 -3.75
C LEU A 242 -13.95 -7.50 -3.18
N SER A 243 -12.80 -6.97 -3.56
CA SER A 243 -12.34 -5.65 -3.09
C SER A 243 -13.25 -4.48 -3.51
N ILE A 244 -14.17 -4.67 -4.45
CA ILE A 244 -15.23 -3.68 -4.75
C ILE A 244 -16.18 -3.55 -3.57
N ARG A 245 -16.55 -4.67 -2.93
CA ARG A 245 -17.41 -4.71 -1.75
C ARG A 245 -16.78 -3.96 -0.59
N ASP A 246 -15.47 -4.14 -0.43
CA ASP A 246 -14.70 -3.54 0.67
C ASP A 246 -14.53 -2.01 0.53
N CYS A 247 -14.92 -1.42 -0.60
CA CYS A 247 -14.94 0.04 -0.77
C CYS A 247 -16.16 0.74 -0.13
N PHE A 248 -17.11 -0.01 0.40
CA PHE A 248 -18.27 0.52 1.09
C PHE A 248 -18.08 0.37 2.60
N ILE A 249 -17.94 1.51 3.29
CA ILE A 249 -17.82 1.54 4.75
C ILE A 249 -19.21 1.25 5.33
N ALA A 250 -19.32 0.16 6.05
CA ALA A 250 -20.53 -0.16 6.80
C ALA A 250 -20.55 0.60 8.13
N GLU A 251 -21.75 0.92 8.62
CA GLU A 251 -21.93 1.40 9.97
C GLU A 251 -21.53 0.29 10.96
N PRO A 252 -20.69 0.59 11.97
CA PRO A 252 -20.27 -0.42 12.94
C PRO A 252 -21.44 -1.00 13.72
N ASP A 253 -21.31 -2.26 14.11
CA ASP A 253 -22.28 -2.90 15.00
C ASP A 253 -22.38 -2.14 16.32
N GLY A 254 -23.60 -1.86 16.75
CA GLY A 254 -23.85 -1.10 17.98
C GLY A 254 -23.66 0.42 17.88
N TYR A 255 -23.34 0.96 16.70
CA TYR A 255 -23.24 2.41 16.51
C TYR A 255 -24.61 3.08 16.74
N SER A 256 -24.63 4.06 17.62
CA SER A 256 -25.79 4.95 17.84
C SER A 256 -25.35 6.29 18.45
N GLU A 257 -26.22 7.29 18.34
CA GLU A 257 -25.98 8.61 18.94
C GLU A 257 -25.94 8.53 20.48
N GLU A 258 -26.69 7.61 21.08
CA GLU A 258 -26.69 7.37 22.52
C GLU A 258 -25.35 6.84 22.99
N VAL A 259 -24.74 5.88 22.28
CA VAL A 259 -23.42 5.32 22.62
C VAL A 259 -22.32 6.39 22.50
N VAL A 260 -22.36 7.22 21.45
CA VAL A 260 -21.40 8.33 21.30
C VAL A 260 -21.57 9.33 22.46
N THR A 261 -22.82 9.67 22.85
CA THR A 261 -23.09 10.59 23.96
C THR A 261 -22.64 10.01 25.30
N GLU A 262 -22.77 8.70 25.50
CA GLU A 262 -22.28 8.02 26.71
C GLU A 262 -20.76 8.14 26.82
N LEU A 263 -20.03 7.93 25.71
CA LEU A 263 -18.58 8.14 25.64
C LEU A 263 -18.20 9.63 25.86
N GLU A 264 -18.93 10.56 25.25
CA GLU A 264 -18.71 12.01 25.49
C GLU A 264 -18.74 12.36 26.98
N ASN A 265 -19.72 11.82 27.72
CA ASN A 265 -19.86 12.09 29.16
C ASN A 265 -18.68 11.57 29.99
N GLN A 266 -17.99 10.53 29.52
CA GLN A 266 -16.80 9.97 30.19
C GLN A 266 -15.56 10.85 29.98
N TYR A 267 -15.46 11.52 28.80
CA TYR A 267 -14.27 12.27 28.36
C TYR A 267 -14.50 13.77 28.24
N SER A 268 -15.49 14.31 28.96
CA SER A 268 -15.79 15.77 28.95
C SER A 268 -14.88 16.59 29.87
N GLY A 269 -13.79 16.02 30.37
CA GLY A 269 -12.82 16.68 31.24
C GLY A 269 -11.86 17.64 30.50
N ASP A 270 -11.07 18.38 31.27
CA ASP A 270 -10.08 19.33 30.75
C ASP A 270 -8.79 18.65 30.22
N GLY A 271 -8.60 17.34 30.49
CA GLY A 271 -7.43 16.58 30.05
C GLY A 271 -6.11 16.92 30.76
N GLU A 272 -6.13 17.82 31.76
CA GLU A 272 -4.90 18.19 32.47
C GLU A 272 -4.30 17.04 33.28
N SER A 273 -5.08 16.03 33.64
CA SER A 273 -4.61 14.84 34.36
C SER A 273 -3.69 13.93 33.54
N TYR A 274 -3.66 14.11 32.22
CA TYR A 274 -2.86 13.31 31.28
C TYR A 274 -1.54 13.94 30.89
N VAL A 275 -1.17 15.09 31.46
CA VAL A 275 -0.01 15.87 30.98
C VAL A 275 1.13 15.92 31.98
N ASN A 276 2.34 16.09 31.46
CA ASN A 276 3.51 16.40 32.27
C ASN A 276 3.46 17.89 32.73
N GLN A 277 3.14 18.14 33.99
CA GLN A 277 2.95 19.49 34.55
C GLN A 277 4.25 20.26 34.80
N ASN A 278 5.42 19.74 34.45
CA ASN A 278 6.71 20.37 34.76
C ASN A 278 7.17 21.38 33.68
N ILE A 279 6.35 21.70 32.70
CA ILE A 279 6.72 22.56 31.56
C ILE A 279 6.12 23.93 31.72
N GLU A 280 6.95 24.96 31.96
CA GLU A 280 6.53 26.36 32.14
C GLU A 280 6.15 27.06 30.82
N LYS A 281 6.70 26.62 29.69
CA LYS A 281 6.52 27.20 28.34
C LYS A 281 6.22 26.12 27.34
N LYS A 282 5.20 26.30 26.49
CA LYS A 282 4.88 25.36 25.40
C LYS A 282 6.10 25.14 24.50
N PRO A 283 6.50 23.90 24.24
CA PRO A 283 7.64 23.63 23.37
C PRO A 283 7.31 23.86 21.90
N THR A 284 8.33 24.17 21.10
CA THR A 284 8.25 23.93 19.65
C THR A 284 8.19 22.43 19.42
N ILE A 285 7.21 21.94 18.65
CA ILE A 285 7.05 20.52 18.33
C ILE A 285 7.45 20.29 16.88
N ILE A 286 8.44 19.45 16.66
CA ILE A 286 8.95 19.09 15.35
C ILE A 286 8.73 17.61 15.13
N VAL A 287 7.99 17.26 14.09
CA VAL A 287 7.72 15.88 13.69
C VAL A 287 8.50 15.55 12.43
N VAL A 288 9.26 14.48 12.48
CA VAL A 288 9.99 13.95 11.36
C VAL A 288 9.47 12.54 11.06
N MET A 289 8.61 12.42 10.06
CA MET A 289 8.27 11.13 9.48
C MET A 289 9.30 10.81 8.39
N SER A 290 10.19 9.88 8.69
CA SER A 290 11.31 9.53 7.81
C SER A 290 10.92 8.40 6.84
N GLU A 291 10.95 8.71 5.55
CA GLU A 291 10.63 7.80 4.45
C GLU A 291 11.42 6.49 4.56
N SER A 292 10.69 5.36 4.62
CA SER A 292 11.24 4.00 4.70
C SER A 292 12.30 3.81 5.82
N TYR A 293 12.26 4.58 6.90
CA TYR A 293 13.20 4.41 8.02
C TYR A 293 12.78 3.22 8.88
N ALA A 294 13.53 2.14 8.82
CA ALA A 294 13.18 0.88 9.47
C ALA A 294 14.39 0.19 10.11
N ASP A 295 14.14 -0.44 11.25
CA ASP A 295 15.06 -1.39 11.87
C ASP A 295 14.77 -2.80 11.32
N LEU A 296 15.57 -3.25 10.36
CA LEU A 296 15.40 -4.56 9.75
C LEU A 296 15.76 -5.73 10.69
N SER A 297 16.41 -5.46 11.84
CA SER A 297 16.74 -6.49 12.82
C SER A 297 15.48 -7.10 13.48
N VAL A 298 14.35 -6.38 13.50
CA VAL A 298 13.08 -6.91 13.97
C VAL A 298 12.53 -8.04 13.09
N VAL A 299 12.95 -8.08 11.81
CA VAL A 299 12.53 -9.14 10.85
C VAL A 299 13.45 -10.36 10.94
N GLY A 300 14.71 -10.18 11.31
CA GLY A 300 15.68 -11.25 11.49
C GLY A 300 17.12 -10.76 11.51
N ASP A 301 17.99 -11.62 12.02
CA ASP A 301 19.39 -11.28 12.23
C ASP A 301 20.18 -11.18 10.91
N PHE A 302 20.97 -10.13 10.78
CA PHE A 302 21.96 -9.98 9.72
C PHE A 302 23.18 -9.19 10.22
N LEU A 303 24.29 -9.33 9.52
CA LEU A 303 25.51 -8.62 9.84
C LEU A 303 25.87 -7.67 8.70
N THR A 304 26.40 -6.52 9.05
CA THR A 304 26.92 -5.50 8.15
C THR A 304 28.38 -5.20 8.45
N ASN A 305 29.08 -4.57 7.49
CA ASN A 305 30.47 -4.15 7.68
C ASN A 305 30.65 -3.03 8.70
N GLU A 306 29.62 -2.19 8.89
CA GLU A 306 29.55 -1.08 9.84
C GLU A 306 28.14 -0.99 10.41
N GLN A 307 27.97 -0.33 11.56
CA GLN A 307 26.67 -0.07 12.17
C GLN A 307 25.83 0.83 11.23
N VAL A 308 24.55 0.50 11.06
CA VAL A 308 23.69 1.18 10.09
C VAL A 308 23.27 2.54 10.63
N THR A 309 22.79 2.60 11.87
CA THR A 309 22.21 3.78 12.52
C THR A 309 22.89 4.08 13.86
N PRO A 310 24.23 4.36 13.85
CA PRO A 310 24.98 4.53 15.10
C PRO A 310 24.51 5.71 15.94
N TYR A 311 24.04 6.79 15.33
CA TYR A 311 23.57 7.96 16.07
C TYR A 311 22.22 7.69 16.73
N TYR A 312 21.23 7.17 15.99
CA TYR A 312 19.94 6.77 16.54
C TYR A 312 20.10 5.83 17.74
N ASP A 313 20.97 4.83 17.61
CA ASP A 313 21.22 3.85 18.67
C ASP A 313 21.87 4.47 19.91
N SER A 314 22.64 5.55 19.74
CA SER A 314 23.34 6.25 20.83
C SER A 314 22.44 7.17 21.67
N LEU A 315 21.23 7.51 21.19
CA LEU A 315 20.32 8.41 21.91
C LEU A 315 19.75 7.74 23.17
N GLN A 316 20.01 8.33 24.34
CA GLN A 316 19.64 7.75 25.64
C GLN A 316 19.06 8.72 26.64
N ASP A 317 19.25 10.04 26.49
CA ASP A 317 18.83 11.04 27.48
C ASP A 317 17.58 11.80 27.00
N ASN A 318 16.64 12.07 27.92
CA ASN A 318 15.42 12.82 27.66
C ASN A 318 14.60 12.26 26.48
N ILE A 319 14.53 10.96 26.38
CA ILE A 319 13.99 10.26 25.22
C ILE A 319 12.99 9.17 25.63
N MET A 320 11.90 9.11 24.95
CA MET A 320 11.00 7.97 24.90
C MET A 320 11.21 7.30 23.55
N LYS A 321 11.62 6.04 23.49
CA LYS A 321 11.90 5.36 22.23
C LYS A 321 11.43 3.91 22.23
N GLY A 322 11.22 3.37 21.05
CA GLY A 322 10.80 1.99 20.86
C GLY A 322 10.40 1.69 19.42
N HIS A 323 9.47 0.78 19.27
CA HIS A 323 8.93 0.37 17.99
C HIS A 323 7.43 0.63 17.92
N ALA A 324 6.97 1.14 16.77
CA ALA A 324 5.56 1.39 16.49
C ALA A 324 5.09 0.57 15.29
N LEU A 325 3.85 0.07 15.35
CA LEU A 325 3.21 -0.55 14.21
C LEU A 325 2.72 0.53 13.23
N SER A 326 3.12 0.39 11.97
CA SER A 326 2.51 1.04 10.82
C SER A 326 1.43 0.13 10.22
N SER A 327 0.45 0.70 9.55
CA SER A 327 -0.57 -0.06 8.83
C SER A 327 -0.19 -0.39 7.38
N VAL A 328 1.00 -0.01 6.95
CA VAL A 328 1.45 -0.17 5.56
C VAL A 328 2.86 -0.74 5.47
N PHE A 329 3.13 -1.39 4.33
CA PHE A 329 4.44 -1.96 4.02
C PHE A 329 4.86 -1.53 2.61
N GLY A 330 6.04 -0.96 2.48
CA GLY A 330 6.71 -0.65 1.22
C GLY A 330 6.09 0.45 0.37
N ALA A 331 4.99 1.06 0.81
CA ALA A 331 4.31 2.18 0.13
C ALA A 331 3.12 2.70 0.96
N LYS A 332 2.46 3.75 0.47
CA LYS A 332 1.27 4.39 1.05
C LYS A 332 1.58 5.21 2.31
N THR A 333 2.71 5.89 2.30
CA THR A 333 3.13 6.90 3.27
C THR A 333 1.99 7.77 3.84
N PRO A 334 0.99 8.26 3.04
CA PRO A 334 -0.08 9.10 3.59
C PRO A 334 -1.00 8.40 4.58
N ASN A 335 -1.04 7.08 4.63
CA ASN A 335 -1.80 6.36 5.65
C ASN A 335 -1.10 6.45 7.02
N SER A 336 0.23 6.26 7.07
CA SER A 336 1.04 6.45 8.28
C SER A 336 0.99 7.90 8.78
N GLU A 337 1.08 8.85 7.86
CA GLU A 337 0.94 10.29 8.12
C GLU A 337 -0.44 10.61 8.74
N TRP A 338 -1.51 10.03 8.18
CA TRP A 338 -2.87 10.22 8.67
C TRP A 338 -3.10 9.57 10.04
N GLU A 339 -2.61 8.34 10.27
CA GLU A 339 -2.71 7.68 11.58
C GLU A 339 -2.05 8.54 12.66
N TYR A 340 -0.82 9.01 12.41
CA TYR A 340 -0.14 9.91 13.32
C TYR A 340 -0.94 11.20 13.60
N MET A 341 -1.37 11.90 12.54
CA MET A 341 -1.99 13.20 12.71
C MET A 341 -3.37 13.15 13.34
N THR A 342 -4.15 12.12 13.08
CA THR A 342 -5.57 12.08 13.50
C THR A 342 -5.84 11.16 14.68
N GLY A 343 -4.93 10.28 15.05
CA GLY A 343 -5.18 9.25 16.05
C GLY A 343 -6.20 8.19 15.61
N ASN A 344 -6.62 8.19 14.35
CA ASN A 344 -7.45 7.13 13.77
C ASN A 344 -6.58 5.97 13.27
N SER A 345 -7.18 4.81 12.99
CA SER A 345 -6.45 3.65 12.50
C SER A 345 -6.96 3.16 11.14
N MET A 346 -6.04 2.68 10.31
CA MET A 346 -6.39 1.93 9.10
C MET A 346 -7.08 0.59 9.40
N ALA A 347 -7.09 0.13 10.64
CA ALA A 347 -7.73 -1.11 11.09
C ALA A 347 -9.21 -1.20 10.69
N PHE A 348 -9.91 -0.06 10.66
CA PHE A 348 -11.35 0.02 10.36
C PHE A 348 -11.66 0.50 8.95
N LEU A 349 -10.64 0.62 8.10
CA LEU A 349 -10.82 1.04 6.71
C LEU A 349 -10.59 -0.14 5.76
N PRO A 350 -11.27 -0.14 4.61
CA PRO A 350 -11.07 -1.19 3.62
C PRO A 350 -9.61 -1.32 3.23
N SER A 351 -9.17 -2.57 3.11
CA SER A 351 -7.82 -2.88 2.67
C SER A 351 -7.46 -2.13 1.39
N GLY A 352 -6.22 -1.66 1.35
CA GLY A 352 -5.71 -0.92 0.21
C GLY A 352 -6.19 0.52 0.10
N SER A 353 -6.99 1.01 1.02
CA SER A 353 -7.37 2.43 1.10
C SER A 353 -6.15 3.34 1.11
N VAL A 354 -6.31 4.51 0.51
CA VAL A 354 -5.39 5.65 0.63
C VAL A 354 -6.23 6.83 1.11
N VAL A 355 -6.11 7.15 2.39
CA VAL A 355 -7.04 8.06 3.08
C VAL A 355 -7.08 9.43 2.43
N TYR A 356 -5.95 9.99 2.06
CA TYR A 356 -5.85 11.31 1.41
C TYR A 356 -6.59 11.41 0.08
N GLN A 357 -6.76 10.31 -0.62
CA GLN A 357 -7.43 10.29 -1.93
C GLN A 357 -8.90 9.88 -1.85
N GLN A 358 -9.33 9.32 -0.72
CA GLN A 358 -10.63 8.68 -0.62
C GLN A 358 -11.54 9.31 0.41
N TYR A 359 -11.00 9.79 1.55
CA TYR A 359 -11.82 10.12 2.72
C TYR A 359 -11.62 11.53 3.26
N ILE A 360 -10.56 12.24 2.86
CA ILE A 360 -10.35 13.63 3.30
C ILE A 360 -11.12 14.56 2.36
N SER A 361 -12.32 14.94 2.79
CA SER A 361 -13.17 15.93 2.11
C SER A 361 -13.44 17.20 2.92
N ASP A 362 -13.32 17.08 4.25
CA ASP A 362 -13.56 18.15 5.21
C ASP A 362 -12.39 18.20 6.21
N THR A 363 -12.29 19.27 6.99
CA THR A 363 -11.27 19.42 8.03
C THR A 363 -11.45 18.31 9.09
N PRO A 364 -10.55 17.32 9.16
CA PRO A 364 -10.60 16.32 10.20
C PRO A 364 -10.06 16.90 11.51
N THR A 365 -10.54 16.39 12.63
CA THR A 365 -9.85 16.62 13.92
C THR A 365 -8.50 15.91 13.88
N SER A 366 -7.45 16.61 14.25
CA SER A 366 -6.07 16.15 14.15
C SER A 366 -5.19 16.90 15.15
N ILE A 367 -3.96 16.46 15.35
CA ILE A 367 -2.97 17.21 16.13
C ILE A 367 -2.80 18.64 15.58
N VAL A 368 -2.92 18.84 14.25
CA VAL A 368 -2.85 20.16 13.61
C VAL A 368 -3.97 21.04 14.11
N SER A 369 -5.25 20.58 14.04
CA SER A 369 -6.39 21.35 14.53
C SER A 369 -6.33 21.59 16.04
N ASN A 370 -5.87 20.61 16.81
CA ASN A 370 -5.75 20.73 18.27
C ASN A 370 -4.71 21.78 18.66
N LEU A 371 -3.52 21.75 18.07
CA LEU A 371 -2.45 22.70 18.33
C LEU A 371 -2.82 24.11 17.84
N LYS A 372 -3.46 24.21 16.68
CA LYS A 372 -3.94 25.49 16.16
C LYS A 372 -4.97 26.15 17.07
N ASN A 373 -5.90 25.39 17.65
CA ASN A 373 -6.89 25.89 18.61
C ASN A 373 -6.27 26.47 19.89
N ILE A 374 -5.03 26.12 20.22
CA ILE A 374 -4.29 26.68 21.36
C ILE A 374 -3.18 27.65 20.93
N GLY A 375 -3.17 28.09 19.67
CA GLY A 375 -2.36 29.18 19.16
C GLY A 375 -1.05 28.83 18.48
N TYR A 376 -0.81 27.56 18.15
CA TYR A 376 0.36 27.18 17.34
C TYR A 376 0.20 27.61 15.89
N THR A 377 1.31 28.02 15.28
CA THR A 377 1.47 28.09 13.82
C THR A 377 1.87 26.71 13.33
N CYS A 378 1.10 26.15 12.40
CA CYS A 378 1.28 24.79 11.91
C CYS A 378 1.87 24.79 10.49
N VAL A 379 3.04 24.17 10.32
CA VAL A 379 3.81 24.12 9.08
C VAL A 379 3.96 22.69 8.61
N ALA A 380 3.73 22.43 7.31
CA ALA A 380 4.02 21.15 6.69
C ALA A 380 5.17 21.27 5.69
N MET A 381 6.13 20.33 5.73
CA MET A 381 7.30 20.30 4.85
C MET A 381 7.45 18.95 4.18
N HIS A 382 7.52 18.91 2.84
CA HIS A 382 7.76 17.69 2.09
C HIS A 382 8.57 17.97 0.82
N PRO A 383 9.85 17.56 0.76
CA PRO A 383 10.76 17.88 -0.36
C PRO A 383 10.42 17.06 -1.62
N TYR A 384 9.15 17.05 -2.01
CA TYR A 384 8.64 16.38 -3.20
C TYR A 384 7.46 17.17 -3.80
N TYR A 385 6.89 16.66 -4.90
CA TYR A 385 5.80 17.35 -5.61
C TYR A 385 4.55 17.48 -4.75
N GLU A 386 3.95 18.67 -4.69
CA GLU A 386 2.72 18.98 -3.96
C GLU A 386 1.53 18.08 -4.34
N THR A 387 1.49 17.65 -5.61
CA THR A 387 0.45 16.75 -6.13
C THR A 387 0.61 15.30 -5.67
N GLY A 388 1.77 14.94 -5.10
CA GLY A 388 2.01 13.64 -4.51
C GLY A 388 0.99 13.34 -3.42
N TRP A 389 0.21 12.27 -3.58
CA TRP A 389 -0.89 11.90 -2.69
C TRP A 389 -1.92 13.02 -2.44
N SER A 390 -2.04 14.01 -3.35
CA SER A 390 -2.96 15.16 -3.25
C SER A 390 -2.68 16.07 -2.04
N ARG A 391 -1.44 16.14 -1.54
CA ARG A 391 -1.07 16.95 -0.36
C ARG A 391 -1.40 18.43 -0.52
N ASN A 392 -1.30 18.97 -1.74
CA ASN A 392 -1.73 20.34 -2.07
C ASN A 392 -3.21 20.63 -1.75
N ALA A 393 -4.06 19.63 -1.69
CA ALA A 393 -5.46 19.76 -1.27
C ALA A 393 -5.65 19.35 0.20
N VAL A 394 -4.95 18.31 0.66
CA VAL A 394 -5.12 17.74 1.99
C VAL A 394 -4.56 18.65 3.09
N TYR A 395 -3.35 19.20 2.95
CA TYR A 395 -2.74 20.00 3.99
C TYR A 395 -3.52 21.27 4.33
N PRO A 396 -3.98 22.07 3.34
CA PRO A 396 -4.89 23.19 3.64
C PRO A 396 -6.19 22.74 4.31
N THR A 397 -6.75 21.59 3.90
CA THR A 397 -7.95 21.01 4.52
C THR A 397 -7.70 20.60 5.97
N MET A 398 -6.53 20.09 6.31
CA MET A 398 -6.14 19.76 7.68
C MET A 398 -5.86 20.98 8.56
N GLY A 399 -5.69 22.15 7.96
CA GLY A 399 -5.55 23.41 8.68
C GLY A 399 -4.11 23.91 8.83
N PHE A 400 -3.14 23.35 8.09
CA PHE A 400 -1.78 23.90 8.07
C PHE A 400 -1.78 25.36 7.59
N ASP A 401 -1.00 26.22 8.24
CA ASP A 401 -0.85 27.64 7.91
C ASP A 401 0.16 27.85 6.78
N GLU A 402 1.20 27.01 6.73
CA GLU A 402 2.28 27.05 5.76
C GLU A 402 2.52 25.65 5.20
N THR A 403 2.82 25.57 3.89
CA THR A 403 3.15 24.31 3.23
C THR A 403 4.35 24.51 2.32
N HIS A 404 5.39 23.69 2.48
CA HIS A 404 6.62 23.73 1.71
C HIS A 404 6.79 22.43 0.93
N PHE A 405 6.97 22.56 -0.38
CA PHE A 405 7.15 21.44 -1.31
C PHE A 405 8.48 21.58 -2.08
N ILE A 406 8.74 20.71 -3.03
CA ILE A 406 10.04 20.57 -3.72
C ILE A 406 10.66 21.90 -4.19
N ASP A 407 9.84 22.86 -4.62
CA ASP A 407 10.31 24.15 -5.13
C ASP A 407 10.82 25.09 -4.03
N ASP A 408 10.51 24.80 -2.77
CA ASP A 408 10.94 25.57 -1.59
C ASP A 408 12.28 25.06 -1.01
N PHE A 409 12.86 23.98 -1.55
CA PHE A 409 14.11 23.39 -1.10
C PHE A 409 15.23 23.56 -2.15
N ASP A 410 16.49 23.48 -1.71
CA ASP A 410 17.63 23.49 -2.62
C ASP A 410 17.72 22.19 -3.44
N GLN A 411 17.22 22.26 -4.67
CA GLN A 411 17.21 21.13 -5.61
C GLN A 411 18.60 20.73 -6.12
N THR A 412 19.68 21.35 -5.67
CA THR A 412 21.05 20.92 -5.94
C THR A 412 21.57 19.93 -4.91
N LYS A 413 20.95 19.86 -3.72
CA LYS A 413 21.28 18.95 -2.63
C LYS A 413 20.55 17.61 -2.78
N LEU A 414 20.99 16.82 -3.74
CA LEU A 414 20.38 15.54 -4.07
C LEU A 414 21.27 14.36 -3.68
N LEU A 415 20.65 13.35 -3.08
CA LEU A 415 21.20 11.99 -2.97
C LEU A 415 20.38 11.07 -3.88
N ARG A 416 21.04 10.35 -4.76
CA ARG A 416 20.39 9.72 -5.91
C ARG A 416 19.62 10.76 -6.74
N LYS A 417 18.30 10.78 -6.66
CA LYS A 417 17.39 11.69 -7.37
C LYS A 417 16.46 12.47 -6.44
N TYR A 418 16.62 12.31 -5.15
CA TYR A 418 15.77 12.95 -4.15
C TYR A 418 16.56 13.96 -3.33
N ILE A 419 15.86 14.99 -2.85
CA ILE A 419 16.41 15.95 -1.90
C ILE A 419 16.83 15.21 -0.63
N THR A 420 17.98 15.57 -0.07
CA THR A 420 18.56 14.92 1.10
C THR A 420 17.76 15.21 2.37
N ASP A 421 17.81 14.29 3.33
CA ASP A 421 17.28 14.52 4.67
C ASP A 421 18.03 15.67 5.37
N GLN A 422 19.33 15.84 5.08
CA GLN A 422 20.12 16.97 5.56
C GLN A 422 19.50 18.32 5.13
N GLU A 423 19.12 18.46 3.85
CA GLU A 423 18.48 19.69 3.34
C GLU A 423 17.12 19.93 4.00
N LEU A 424 16.30 18.88 4.17
CA LEU A 424 15.04 18.99 4.87
C LEU A 424 15.25 19.51 6.32
N TYR A 425 16.27 18.98 7.02
CA TYR A 425 16.54 19.37 8.41
C TYR A 425 17.15 20.76 8.52
N GLU A 426 17.96 21.17 7.56
CA GLU A 426 18.42 22.56 7.46
C GLU A 426 17.24 23.51 7.24
N SER A 427 16.28 23.16 6.39
CA SER A 427 15.05 23.97 6.18
C SER A 427 14.16 24.02 7.42
N ILE A 428 14.08 22.95 8.22
CA ILE A 428 13.39 22.96 9.53
C ILE A 428 14.06 23.96 10.47
N VAL A 429 15.39 23.96 10.53
CA VAL A 429 16.16 24.90 11.35
C VAL A 429 15.93 26.34 10.88
N GLU A 430 15.98 26.61 9.57
CA GLU A 430 15.72 27.95 9.02
C GLU A 430 14.32 28.46 9.37
N ARG A 431 13.28 27.59 9.28
CA ARG A 431 11.92 27.95 9.68
C ARG A 431 11.82 28.23 11.18
N TYR A 432 12.50 27.43 12.00
CA TYR A 432 12.59 27.66 13.43
C TYR A 432 13.28 28.99 13.76
N GLU A 433 14.41 29.30 13.14
CA GLU A 433 15.15 30.55 13.35
C GLU A 433 14.34 31.80 12.90
N SER A 434 13.51 31.66 11.87
CA SER A 434 12.64 32.72 11.36
C SER A 434 11.36 32.92 12.14
N LYS A 435 11.13 32.16 13.23
CA LYS A 435 9.92 32.29 14.04
C LYS A 435 9.80 33.65 14.67
N LYS A 436 8.56 34.16 14.74
CA LYS A 436 8.25 35.44 15.40
C LYS A 436 8.45 35.32 16.93
N THR A 437 8.67 36.42 17.57
CA THR A 437 8.71 36.47 19.04
C THR A 437 7.39 35.94 19.61
N ASN A 438 7.45 34.98 20.50
CA ASN A 438 6.30 34.28 21.11
C ASN A 438 5.43 33.47 20.11
N GLU A 439 5.99 33.03 19.00
CA GLU A 439 5.33 32.06 18.11
C GLU A 439 5.50 30.65 18.66
N ASP A 440 4.40 30.01 19.01
CA ASP A 440 4.35 28.56 19.27
C ASP A 440 4.34 27.85 17.91
N LEU A 441 5.30 26.98 17.64
CA LEU A 441 5.53 26.42 16.31
C LEU A 441 5.38 24.89 16.32
N PHE A 442 4.57 24.37 15.40
CA PHE A 442 4.46 22.97 15.06
C PHE A 442 4.92 22.74 13.62
N ILE A 443 5.87 21.85 13.41
CA ILE A 443 6.36 21.46 12.08
C ILE A 443 6.12 19.96 11.88
N MET A 444 5.34 19.60 10.85
CA MET A 444 5.22 18.23 10.35
C MET A 444 6.07 18.10 9.09
N SER A 445 7.12 17.30 9.16
CA SER A 445 8.01 17.07 8.02
C SER A 445 8.00 15.61 7.59
N ILE A 446 7.98 15.37 6.28
CA ILE A 446 8.03 14.06 5.66
C ILE A 446 9.22 14.01 4.72
N SER A 447 10.19 13.13 4.97
CA SER A 447 11.37 13.03 4.13
C SER A 447 11.10 12.28 2.82
N MET A 448 12.10 12.25 1.92
CA MET A 448 11.97 11.56 0.61
C MET A 448 13.25 10.83 0.20
N GLN A 449 14.37 11.04 0.89
CA GLN A 449 15.69 10.55 0.50
C GLN A 449 15.72 9.04 0.29
N ASN A 450 15.09 8.28 1.18
CA ASN A 450 15.13 6.82 1.19
C ASN A 450 14.07 6.17 0.31
N HIS A 451 13.25 6.94 -0.42
CA HIS A 451 12.16 6.40 -1.25
C HIS A 451 12.66 5.31 -2.22
N GLY A 452 11.84 4.28 -2.39
CA GLY A 452 12.15 3.03 -3.07
C GLY A 452 12.68 3.13 -4.50
N GLY A 453 13.12 1.98 -4.99
CA GLY A 453 13.88 1.80 -6.22
C GLY A 453 15.38 1.70 -5.93
N TYR A 454 15.78 0.64 -5.21
CA TYR A 454 17.18 0.48 -4.73
C TYR A 454 18.08 -0.34 -5.68
N THR A 455 17.71 -0.46 -6.94
CA THR A 455 18.43 -1.29 -7.92
C THR A 455 19.31 -0.48 -8.87
N GLU A 456 19.02 0.81 -9.03
CA GLU A 456 19.75 1.71 -9.94
C GLU A 456 20.98 2.30 -9.22
N LYS A 457 22.10 2.41 -9.95
CA LYS A 457 23.33 3.04 -9.44
C LYS A 457 23.39 4.51 -9.83
N TYR A 458 23.73 5.34 -8.87
CA TYR A 458 23.82 6.79 -9.03
C TYR A 458 25.25 7.28 -8.81
N PRO A 459 25.78 8.19 -9.65
CA PRO A 459 27.15 8.70 -9.52
C PRO A 459 27.33 9.60 -8.28
N ASN A 460 26.24 10.16 -7.75
CA ASN A 460 26.23 11.02 -6.56
C ASN A 460 25.92 10.26 -5.27
N PHE A 461 25.93 8.92 -5.29
CA PHE A 461 25.69 8.08 -4.12
C PHE A 461 26.71 6.94 -4.03
N ASN A 462 27.34 6.80 -2.86
CA ASN A 462 28.30 5.74 -2.59
C ASN A 462 27.72 4.77 -1.55
N GLU A 463 27.53 3.51 -1.94
CA GLU A 463 27.07 2.46 -1.05
C GLU A 463 28.18 2.09 -0.05
N GLN A 464 28.03 2.52 1.19
CA GLN A 464 29.02 2.30 2.29
C GLN A 464 28.70 1.04 3.08
N ILE A 465 27.41 0.80 3.36
CA ILE A 465 26.96 -0.33 4.16
C ILE A 465 26.74 -1.56 3.27
N ARG A 466 27.26 -2.70 3.74
CA ARG A 466 27.17 -3.98 3.01
C ARG A 466 26.80 -5.10 3.96
N THR A 467 25.86 -5.92 3.53
CA THR A 467 25.53 -7.17 4.22
C THR A 467 26.72 -8.16 4.12
N LEU A 468 27.03 -8.83 5.23
CA LEU A 468 28.07 -9.86 5.30
C LEU A 468 27.46 -11.24 5.10
N GLY A 469 28.24 -12.14 4.49
CA GLY A 469 27.79 -13.50 4.15
C GLY A 469 27.15 -13.55 2.76
N ALA A 470 25.85 -13.29 2.65
CA ALA A 470 25.18 -13.14 1.36
C ALA A 470 25.12 -11.66 0.95
N SER A 471 25.31 -11.38 -0.34
CA SER A 471 25.27 -10.02 -0.87
C SER A 471 23.91 -9.74 -1.53
N TYR A 472 23.24 -8.71 -1.05
CA TYR A 472 21.95 -8.22 -1.57
C TYR A 472 22.11 -6.76 -1.97
N SER A 473 22.18 -6.50 -3.29
CA SER A 473 22.53 -5.16 -3.80
C SER A 473 21.50 -4.09 -3.45
N ASP A 474 20.23 -4.44 -3.44
CA ASP A 474 19.13 -3.54 -3.06
C ASP A 474 19.16 -3.24 -1.55
N ALA A 475 19.37 -4.26 -0.72
CA ALA A 475 19.52 -4.07 0.72
C ALA A 475 20.77 -3.23 1.07
N ASN A 476 21.91 -3.46 0.40
CA ASN A 476 23.12 -2.66 0.61
C ASN A 476 22.88 -1.18 0.25
N GLN A 477 22.20 -0.91 -0.85
CA GLN A 477 21.83 0.45 -1.23
C GLN A 477 20.90 1.10 -0.20
N TYR A 478 19.85 0.39 0.22
CA TYR A 478 18.92 0.86 1.23
C TYR A 478 19.60 1.15 2.57
N LEU A 479 20.39 0.21 3.10
CA LEU A 479 21.11 0.38 4.38
C LEU A 479 22.10 1.54 4.33
N SER A 480 22.71 1.78 3.17
CA SER A 480 23.59 2.94 2.99
C SER A 480 22.83 4.27 2.97
N LEU A 481 21.60 4.29 2.45
CA LEU A 481 20.72 5.47 2.52
C LEU A 481 20.28 5.75 3.96
N LEU A 482 19.92 4.70 4.70
CA LEU A 482 19.53 4.79 6.10
C LEU A 482 20.68 5.36 6.95
N HIS A 483 21.94 4.95 6.65
CA HIS A 483 23.12 5.50 7.29
C HIS A 483 23.33 7.00 7.00
N GLU A 484 23.00 7.47 5.79
CA GLU A 484 23.02 8.92 5.49
C GLU A 484 21.90 9.68 6.20
N SER A 485 20.71 9.07 6.38
CA SER A 485 19.63 9.64 7.20
C SER A 485 20.01 9.76 8.67
N ASP A 486 20.74 8.78 9.20
CA ASP A 486 21.23 8.79 10.59
C ASP A 486 22.23 9.94 10.84
N LYS A 487 23.11 10.24 9.85
CA LYS A 487 24.00 11.40 9.91
C LYS A 487 23.24 12.74 9.89
N ALA A 488 22.20 12.81 9.07
CA ALA A 488 21.34 14.00 9.04
C ALA A 488 20.59 14.18 10.37
N LEU A 489 20.14 13.09 10.98
CA LEU A 489 19.50 13.09 12.29
C LEU A 489 20.44 13.64 13.38
N GLU A 490 21.73 13.27 13.34
CA GLU A 490 22.75 13.84 14.24
C GLU A 490 22.81 15.37 14.14
N TYR A 491 22.77 15.90 12.93
CA TYR A 491 22.73 17.36 12.72
C TYR A 491 21.51 17.99 13.39
N LEU A 492 20.30 17.45 13.13
CA LEU A 492 19.04 18.00 13.65
C LEU A 492 19.02 18.02 15.20
N ILE A 493 19.30 16.89 15.83
CA ILE A 493 19.29 16.76 17.29
C ILE A 493 20.40 17.64 17.92
N SER A 494 21.60 17.64 17.36
CA SER A 494 22.72 18.45 17.87
C SER A 494 22.42 19.94 17.81
N TYR A 495 21.73 20.42 16.76
CA TYR A 495 21.30 21.80 16.67
C TYR A 495 20.32 22.14 17.81
N PHE A 496 19.24 21.39 17.96
CA PHE A 496 18.19 21.67 18.96
C PHE A 496 18.65 21.38 20.39
N GLN A 497 19.63 20.54 20.61
CA GLN A 497 20.28 20.37 21.91
C GLN A 497 20.98 21.63 22.40
N SER A 498 21.40 22.52 21.49
CA SER A 498 22.06 23.79 21.81
C SER A 498 21.11 24.97 21.99
N VAL A 499 19.81 24.77 21.81
CA VAL A 499 18.78 25.82 21.84
C VAL A 499 18.21 25.96 23.26
N ASP A 500 18.07 27.21 23.75
CA ASP A 500 17.53 27.49 25.09
C ASP A 500 15.99 27.34 25.18
N ASP A 501 15.26 27.57 24.07
CA ASP A 501 13.80 27.39 24.02
C ASP A 501 13.45 25.90 24.09
N PRO A 502 12.35 25.52 24.76
CA PRO A 502 11.96 24.11 24.82
C PRO A 502 11.53 23.60 23.43
N VAL A 503 12.09 22.46 23.05
CA VAL A 503 11.85 21.79 21.78
C VAL A 503 11.60 20.30 22.03
N GLU A 504 10.58 19.79 21.39
CA GLU A 504 10.30 18.36 21.30
C GLU A 504 10.44 17.89 19.84
N ILE A 505 11.13 16.77 19.63
CA ILE A 505 11.28 16.14 18.32
C ILE A 505 10.67 14.74 18.38
N VAL A 506 9.64 14.53 17.57
CA VAL A 506 9.02 13.24 17.31
C VAL A 506 9.58 12.69 16.00
N PHE A 507 10.24 11.56 16.07
CA PHE A 507 10.82 10.89 14.89
C PHE A 507 10.26 9.49 14.74
N PHE A 508 9.83 9.10 13.54
CA PHE A 508 9.39 7.74 13.26
C PHE A 508 9.50 7.40 11.77
N GLY A 509 9.64 6.11 11.47
CA GLY A 509 9.52 5.62 10.10
C GLY A 509 8.07 5.52 9.65
N ASP A 510 7.80 5.75 8.38
CA ASP A 510 6.45 5.61 7.83
C ASP A 510 6.08 4.15 7.52
N HIS A 511 7.02 3.36 7.04
CA HIS A 511 6.89 1.94 6.76
C HIS A 511 8.26 1.29 6.53
N GLN A 512 8.30 -0.04 6.54
CA GLN A 512 9.50 -0.77 6.11
C GLN A 512 9.67 -0.70 4.58
N PRO A 513 10.92 -0.84 4.07
CA PRO A 513 11.19 -0.84 2.64
C PRO A 513 10.69 -2.11 1.96
N SER A 514 10.29 -2.02 0.70
CA SER A 514 10.05 -3.18 -0.15
C SER A 514 11.35 -3.62 -0.82
N LEU A 515 12.05 -4.58 -0.22
CA LEU A 515 13.30 -5.16 -0.73
C LEU A 515 13.02 -6.51 -1.43
N ASN A 516 14.05 -7.06 -2.07
CA ASN A 516 13.95 -8.35 -2.75
C ASN A 516 13.55 -9.47 -1.78
N THR A 517 12.64 -10.32 -2.20
CA THR A 517 12.15 -11.46 -1.40
C THR A 517 13.25 -12.41 -0.95
N ASN A 518 14.36 -12.52 -1.70
CA ASN A 518 15.51 -13.32 -1.30
C ASN A 518 16.24 -12.74 -0.08
N PHE A 519 16.23 -11.41 0.09
CA PHE A 519 16.78 -10.78 1.28
C PHE A 519 15.97 -11.18 2.52
N TYR A 520 14.65 -11.00 2.49
CA TYR A 520 13.78 -11.42 3.60
C TYR A 520 13.89 -12.91 3.90
N LYS A 521 13.98 -13.75 2.86
CA LYS A 521 14.23 -15.19 3.05
C LYS A 521 15.60 -15.46 3.69
N GLY A 522 16.58 -14.65 3.40
CA GLY A 522 17.90 -14.71 4.06
C GLY A 522 17.84 -14.34 5.54
N LEU A 523 16.99 -13.35 5.91
CA LEU A 523 16.80 -12.91 7.30
C LEU A 523 16.09 -13.96 8.16
N ASN A 524 14.97 -14.49 7.69
CA ASN A 524 14.07 -15.32 8.49
C ASN A 524 14.11 -16.82 8.15
N GLY A 525 14.82 -17.23 7.11
CA GLY A 525 14.96 -18.62 6.66
C GLY A 525 13.73 -19.25 5.99
N LYS A 526 12.57 -18.59 6.03
CA LYS A 526 11.28 -19.13 5.59
C LYS A 526 10.74 -18.42 4.33
N GLY A 527 11.07 -17.15 4.16
CA GLY A 527 10.40 -16.26 3.21
C GLY A 527 9.03 -15.81 3.73
N LEU A 528 8.39 -14.87 3.00
CA LEU A 528 7.18 -14.20 3.46
C LEU A 528 5.97 -15.11 3.64
N SER A 529 5.87 -16.19 2.87
CA SER A 529 4.74 -17.14 2.93
C SER A 529 4.77 -18.15 4.09
N GLY A 530 5.86 -18.17 4.85
CA GLY A 530 6.04 -19.10 5.98
C GLY A 530 6.08 -18.43 7.35
N LEU A 531 5.79 -17.12 7.41
CA LEU A 531 5.80 -16.33 8.64
C LEU A 531 4.55 -16.61 9.48
N THR A 532 4.71 -16.58 10.81
CA THR A 532 3.60 -16.50 11.78
C THR A 532 3.01 -15.08 11.77
N GLU A 533 1.89 -14.85 12.46
CA GLU A 533 1.31 -13.51 12.56
C GLU A 533 2.27 -12.51 13.26
N ASP A 534 2.90 -12.91 14.36
CA ASP A 534 3.91 -12.06 15.04
C ASP A 534 5.10 -11.74 14.13
N GLU A 535 5.59 -12.73 13.37
CA GLU A 535 6.67 -12.52 12.39
C GLU A 535 6.23 -11.63 11.21
N LEU A 536 4.96 -11.68 10.82
CA LEU A 536 4.40 -10.81 9.79
C LEU A 536 4.27 -9.36 10.27
N GLU A 537 3.87 -9.16 11.54
CA GLU A 537 3.76 -7.81 12.13
C GLU A 537 5.14 -7.12 12.21
N ASN A 538 6.23 -7.88 12.32
CA ASN A 538 7.57 -7.32 12.23
C ASN A 538 7.86 -6.61 10.91
N LEU A 539 7.17 -6.96 9.81
CA LEU A 539 7.26 -6.24 8.52
C LEU A 539 6.51 -4.89 8.54
N TYR A 540 5.67 -4.67 9.53
CA TYR A 540 4.91 -3.43 9.73
C TYR A 540 5.45 -2.61 10.89
N THR A 541 6.52 -3.07 11.53
CA THR A 541 7.16 -2.42 12.67
C THR A 541 8.22 -1.42 12.20
N VAL A 542 8.14 -0.20 12.73
CA VAL A 542 9.08 0.89 12.46
C VAL A 542 9.62 1.46 13.78
N PRO A 543 10.87 1.95 13.81
CA PRO A 543 11.41 2.60 14.99
C PRO A 543 10.80 3.99 15.16
N PHE A 544 10.68 4.43 16.43
CA PHE A 544 10.30 5.79 16.77
C PHE A 544 11.05 6.27 18.01
N PHE A 545 11.10 7.60 18.16
CA PHE A 545 11.40 8.25 19.43
C PHE A 545 10.67 9.59 19.57
N ILE A 546 10.51 10.05 20.83
CA ILE A 546 10.12 11.40 21.21
C ILE A 546 11.24 11.93 22.12
N TRP A 547 12.00 12.88 21.62
CA TRP A 547 13.15 13.47 22.29
C TRP A 547 12.87 14.93 22.65
N THR A 548 13.41 15.38 23.79
CA THR A 548 13.29 16.77 24.23
C THR A 548 14.66 17.35 24.59
N ASN A 549 14.86 18.65 24.36
CA ASN A 549 16.06 19.35 24.81
C ASN A 549 15.94 19.85 26.28
N TYR A 550 14.85 19.53 26.95
CA TYR A 550 14.62 19.79 28.36
C TYR A 550 14.46 18.46 29.13
N GLU A 551 14.55 18.53 30.45
CA GLU A 551 14.51 17.34 31.30
C GLU A 551 13.15 16.63 31.24
N THR A 552 13.18 15.40 30.79
CA THR A 552 12.05 14.46 30.79
C THR A 552 12.53 13.05 31.13
N GLU A 553 11.62 12.19 31.54
CA GLU A 553 11.95 10.79 31.82
C GLU A 553 12.43 10.07 30.54
N THR A 554 13.47 9.24 30.70
CA THR A 554 13.88 8.32 29.63
C THR A 554 13.07 7.05 29.76
N GLU A 555 12.41 6.66 28.67
CA GLU A 555 11.50 5.54 28.65
C GLU A 555 11.73 4.67 27.41
N GLU A 556 11.69 3.36 27.59
CA GLU A 556 11.65 2.40 26.50
C GLU A 556 10.21 1.86 26.36
N VAL A 557 9.62 2.04 25.20
CA VAL A 557 8.26 1.60 24.88
C VAL A 557 8.36 0.28 24.10
N PRO A 558 8.01 -0.85 24.70
CA PRO A 558 8.17 -2.17 24.06
C PRO A 558 7.43 -2.28 22.73
N ILE A 559 6.20 -1.74 22.66
CA ILE A 559 5.38 -1.72 21.47
C ILE A 559 4.31 -0.61 21.57
N THR A 560 4.07 0.05 20.44
CA THR A 560 2.95 0.97 20.24
C THR A 560 2.52 0.96 18.76
N SER A 561 1.67 1.88 18.35
CA SER A 561 1.31 2.09 16.93
C SER A 561 1.21 3.57 16.59
N LEU A 562 1.30 3.88 15.29
CA LEU A 562 1.41 5.28 14.82
C LEU A 562 0.24 6.16 15.25
N ASN A 563 -0.96 5.61 15.39
CA ASN A 563 -2.16 6.34 15.85
C ASN A 563 -2.06 6.85 17.30
N TYR A 564 -1.18 6.30 18.14
CA TYR A 564 -0.97 6.78 19.51
C TYR A 564 0.15 7.83 19.64
N LEU A 565 1.08 7.89 18.67
CA LEU A 565 2.28 8.73 18.82
C LEU A 565 1.98 10.22 19.01
N SER A 566 0.92 10.75 18.37
CA SER A 566 0.54 12.15 18.58
C SER A 566 -0.01 12.41 19.99
N THR A 567 -0.71 11.43 20.58
CA THR A 567 -1.16 11.50 21.98
C THR A 567 0.02 11.49 22.93
N MET A 568 0.97 10.56 22.74
CA MET A 568 2.20 10.46 23.55
C MET A 568 3.05 11.74 23.45
N ALA A 569 3.12 12.35 22.26
CA ALA A 569 3.80 13.62 22.05
C ALA A 569 3.13 14.77 22.83
N LEU A 570 1.81 14.91 22.75
CA LEU A 570 1.07 15.94 23.50
C LEU A 570 1.24 15.80 25.03
N GLU A 571 1.19 14.55 25.55
CA GLU A 571 1.45 14.27 26.97
C GLU A 571 2.85 14.73 27.39
N ARG A 572 3.86 14.34 26.59
CA ARG A 572 5.27 14.67 26.87
C ARG A 572 5.54 16.17 26.74
N ALA A 573 4.89 16.85 25.79
CA ALA A 573 4.94 18.29 25.61
C ALA A 573 4.20 19.08 26.71
N GLY A 574 3.54 18.43 27.66
CA GLY A 574 2.76 19.07 28.71
C GLY A 574 1.51 19.80 28.21
N ILE A 575 0.95 19.35 27.09
CA ILE A 575 -0.25 19.91 26.48
C ILE A 575 -1.47 19.10 26.90
N ALA A 576 -2.51 19.80 27.44
CA ALA A 576 -3.75 19.16 27.86
C ALA A 576 -4.37 18.35 26.72
N LEU A 577 -4.68 17.07 26.99
CA LEU A 577 -5.20 16.16 25.96
C LEU A 577 -6.64 16.50 25.60
N PRO A 578 -6.94 16.70 24.30
CA PRO A 578 -8.32 16.71 23.82
C PRO A 578 -9.03 15.38 24.15
N SER A 579 -10.35 15.41 24.29
CA SER A 579 -11.15 14.25 24.70
C SER A 579 -10.87 12.97 23.90
N TYR A 580 -10.65 13.10 22.59
CA TYR A 580 -10.29 11.94 21.76
C TYR A 580 -8.91 11.37 22.10
N ASN A 581 -7.94 12.24 22.38
CA ASN A 581 -6.61 11.79 22.80
C ASN A 581 -6.64 11.19 24.22
N GLN A 582 -7.51 11.69 25.13
CA GLN A 582 -7.74 11.05 26.44
C GLN A 582 -8.26 9.62 26.27
N PHE A 583 -9.26 9.43 25.37
CA PHE A 583 -9.76 8.10 25.02
C PHE A 583 -8.65 7.18 24.48
N LEU A 584 -7.79 7.70 23.61
CA LEU A 584 -6.66 6.94 23.05
C LEU A 584 -5.62 6.58 24.12
N ALA A 585 -5.31 7.48 25.04
CA ALA A 585 -4.39 7.22 26.15
C ALA A 585 -4.91 6.11 27.09
N ASP A 586 -6.20 6.11 27.39
CA ASP A 586 -6.82 5.05 28.20
C ASP A 586 -6.85 3.71 27.42
N MET A 587 -7.24 3.73 26.15
CA MET A 587 -7.26 2.53 25.29
C MET A 587 -5.87 1.90 25.17
N GLN A 588 -4.83 2.70 25.07
CA GLN A 588 -3.44 2.22 24.90
C GLN A 588 -3.00 1.34 26.09
N GLN A 589 -3.56 1.51 27.27
CA GLN A 589 -3.25 0.67 28.44
C GLN A 589 -3.68 -0.80 28.23
N THR A 590 -4.74 -1.03 27.44
CA THR A 590 -5.28 -2.37 27.15
C THR A 590 -4.87 -2.85 25.76
N ILE A 591 -4.87 -1.93 24.77
CA ILE A 591 -4.50 -2.18 23.37
C ILE A 591 -3.31 -1.28 23.01
N PRO A 592 -2.08 -1.65 23.39
CA PRO A 592 -0.91 -0.79 23.19
C PRO A 592 -0.54 -0.58 21.73
N ALA A 593 -0.97 -1.46 20.83
CA ALA A 593 -0.72 -1.34 19.40
C ALA A 593 -1.87 -1.93 18.57
N ILE A 594 -2.26 -1.21 17.50
CA ILE A 594 -3.30 -1.63 16.55
C ILE A 594 -2.94 -1.09 15.17
N ASN A 595 -3.13 -1.91 14.13
CA ASN A 595 -2.92 -1.52 12.74
C ASN A 595 -3.94 -2.19 11.80
N SER A 596 -3.75 -2.06 10.48
CA SER A 596 -4.62 -2.66 9.46
C SER A 596 -4.68 -4.19 9.47
N ARG A 597 -3.84 -4.86 10.25
CA ARG A 597 -3.74 -6.33 10.33
C ARG A 597 -4.40 -6.89 11.59
N GLY A 598 -4.34 -6.13 12.69
CA GLY A 598 -4.84 -6.58 13.97
C GLY A 598 -4.34 -5.71 15.13
N TYR A 599 -4.20 -6.30 16.27
CA TYR A 599 -3.78 -5.61 17.48
C TYR A 599 -2.89 -6.50 18.36
N TYR A 600 -2.08 -5.87 19.20
CA TYR A 600 -1.33 -6.59 20.23
C TYR A 600 -2.21 -6.80 21.47
N SER A 601 -2.45 -8.05 21.81
CA SER A 601 -3.21 -8.46 23.00
C SER A 601 -2.29 -8.55 24.20
N VAL A 602 -2.44 -7.65 25.17
CA VAL A 602 -1.69 -7.70 26.44
C VAL A 602 -2.00 -8.97 27.21
N SER A 603 -3.26 -9.39 27.20
CA SER A 603 -3.72 -10.57 27.93
C SER A 603 -3.11 -11.89 27.41
N SER A 604 -2.81 -11.95 26.11
CA SER A 604 -2.23 -13.14 25.46
C SER A 604 -0.73 -13.01 25.18
N GLY A 605 -0.18 -11.79 25.18
CA GLY A 605 1.21 -11.50 24.87
C GLY A 605 1.58 -11.76 23.40
N CYS A 606 0.63 -11.64 22.46
CA CYS A 606 0.81 -11.89 21.04
C CYS A 606 -0.13 -11.04 20.17
N PHE A 607 0.16 -10.98 18.87
CA PHE A 607 -0.75 -10.35 17.90
C PHE A 607 -1.97 -11.23 17.62
N LYS A 608 -3.12 -10.56 17.42
CA LYS A 608 -4.41 -11.16 17.08
C LYS A 608 -5.09 -10.35 15.98
N HIS A 609 -5.93 -11.02 15.21
CA HIS A 609 -6.87 -10.33 14.31
C HIS A 609 -8.00 -9.67 15.11
N LEU A 610 -8.60 -8.60 14.56
CA LEU A 610 -9.67 -7.86 15.24
C LEU A 610 -10.86 -8.75 15.61
N GLU A 611 -11.20 -9.72 14.75
CA GLU A 611 -12.30 -10.66 14.96
C GLU A 611 -12.05 -11.66 16.11
N GLU A 612 -10.82 -11.77 16.59
CA GLU A 612 -10.42 -12.62 17.71
C GLU A 612 -10.51 -11.90 19.06
N ALA A 613 -10.83 -10.60 19.04
CA ALA A 613 -10.96 -9.81 20.28
C ALA A 613 -12.14 -10.28 21.10
N THR A 614 -11.95 -10.36 22.42
CA THR A 614 -12.98 -10.76 23.37
C THR A 614 -12.87 -9.96 24.68
N GLY A 615 -13.99 -9.82 25.41
CA GLY A 615 -14.01 -9.13 26.70
C GLY A 615 -13.64 -7.66 26.56
N GLU A 616 -12.76 -7.17 27.44
CA GLU A 616 -12.34 -5.78 27.51
C GLU A 616 -11.62 -5.30 26.23
N GLU A 617 -10.81 -6.18 25.61
CA GLU A 617 -10.13 -5.87 24.35
C GLU A 617 -11.15 -5.58 23.23
N ALA A 618 -12.22 -6.39 23.12
CA ALA A 618 -13.28 -6.17 22.13
C ALA A 618 -14.05 -4.86 22.40
N GLU A 619 -14.35 -4.56 23.67
CA GLU A 619 -15.06 -3.32 24.04
C GLU A 619 -14.27 -2.07 23.64
N TRP A 620 -12.94 -2.06 23.85
CA TRP A 620 -12.10 -0.93 23.42
C TRP A 620 -12.04 -0.78 21.90
N ILE A 621 -11.89 -1.90 21.18
CA ILE A 621 -11.85 -1.90 19.72
C ILE A 621 -13.18 -1.42 19.13
N ASP A 622 -14.32 -1.90 19.65
CA ASP A 622 -15.65 -1.49 19.20
C ASP A 622 -15.89 0.01 19.43
N ARG A 623 -15.55 0.53 20.62
CA ARG A 623 -15.66 1.96 20.95
C ARG A 623 -14.78 2.81 20.02
N TYR A 624 -13.57 2.35 19.74
CA TYR A 624 -12.67 3.04 18.84
C TYR A 624 -13.21 3.08 17.40
N GLN A 625 -13.72 1.95 16.91
CA GLN A 625 -14.37 1.88 15.61
C GLN A 625 -15.60 2.81 15.52
N ILE A 626 -16.42 2.85 16.57
CA ILE A 626 -17.58 3.74 16.67
C ILE A 626 -17.15 5.21 16.59
N LEU A 627 -16.14 5.62 17.38
CA LEU A 627 -15.67 7.00 17.36
C LEU A 627 -15.03 7.38 16.03
N GLN A 628 -14.23 6.50 15.43
CA GLN A 628 -13.66 6.76 14.10
C GLN A 628 -14.75 6.86 13.03
N TYR A 629 -15.76 6.01 13.06
CA TYR A 629 -16.90 6.09 12.14
C TYR A 629 -17.66 7.40 12.30
N ASN A 630 -17.94 7.80 13.54
CA ASN A 630 -18.57 9.08 13.86
C ASN A 630 -17.76 10.27 13.34
N ASN A 631 -16.43 10.23 13.52
CA ASN A 631 -15.51 11.26 13.02
C ASN A 631 -15.53 11.37 11.49
N MET A 632 -15.44 10.25 10.78
CA MET A 632 -15.17 10.24 9.35
C MET A 632 -16.43 10.21 8.49
N PHE A 633 -17.46 9.47 8.90
CA PHE A 633 -18.56 9.06 8.01
C PHE A 633 -19.93 9.57 8.44
N ASP A 634 -20.18 9.89 9.72
CA ASP A 634 -21.43 10.49 10.17
C ASP A 634 -21.28 11.97 10.54
N LYS A 635 -20.96 12.80 9.55
CA LYS A 635 -20.75 14.25 9.72
C LYS A 635 -21.97 15.00 10.30
N LYS A 636 -23.17 14.44 10.17
CA LYS A 636 -24.39 15.09 10.70
C LYS A 636 -24.52 14.94 12.20
N LYS A 637 -24.02 13.82 12.74
CA LYS A 637 -24.06 13.47 14.16
C LYS A 637 -22.66 13.40 14.78
N GLN A 638 -21.68 14.04 14.13
CA GLN A 638 -20.31 14.07 14.61
C GLN A 638 -20.25 14.69 15.99
N SER A 639 -19.64 14.00 16.94
CA SER A 639 -19.38 14.47 18.28
C SER A 639 -18.55 15.75 18.27
N LYS A 640 -19.01 16.79 18.98
CA LYS A 640 -18.25 18.03 19.12
C LYS A 640 -17.35 18.03 20.36
N VAL A 641 -17.54 17.08 21.25
CA VAL A 641 -16.66 16.85 22.40
C VAL A 641 -15.37 16.18 21.92
N PHE A 642 -15.49 15.09 21.17
CA PHE A 642 -14.33 14.38 20.62
C PHE A 642 -13.70 15.09 19.42
N PHE A 643 -14.51 15.71 18.59
CA PHE A 643 -14.11 16.27 17.28
C PHE A 643 -14.56 17.73 17.14
N PRO A 644 -13.99 18.65 17.96
CA PRO A 644 -14.31 20.07 17.87
C PRO A 644 -13.87 20.64 16.53
N TYR A 645 -14.68 21.55 15.97
CA TYR A 645 -14.29 22.28 14.77
C TYR A 645 -13.10 23.19 15.03
N LEU A 646 -12.27 23.42 13.99
CA LEU A 646 -11.30 24.51 14.03
C LEU A 646 -12.03 25.82 14.35
N GLN A 647 -11.59 26.51 15.39
CA GLN A 647 -12.05 27.87 15.69
C GLN A 647 -11.37 28.79 14.67
N ASN A 648 -12.19 29.44 13.80
CA ASN A 648 -11.72 30.41 12.81
C ASN A 648 -11.22 31.68 13.47
#